data_d22dcc8ee3c2e272815248921c64a46c
#
_entry.id   d22dcc8ee3c2e272815248921c64a46c
#
_cell.length_a   1.000
_cell.length_b   1.000
_cell.length_c   1.000
_cell.angle_alpha   90.00
_cell.angle_beta   90.00
_cell.angle_gamma   90.00
#
_symmetry.space_group_name_H-M   'P 1'
#
loop_
_entity.id
_entity.type
_entity.pdbx_description
1 polymer ?
#
loop_
_entity_poly.entity_id
_entity_poly.type
_entity_poly.pdbx_seq_one_letter_code
_entity_poly.pdbx_strand_id
1 'polypeptide(L)'
;MQTHFLFDVLEGYQPFEQMVQESQKSGAVIAASGMAGAQKVHAACALAARTGRPLLFLCDSERSATQTMEDVSALLGGGVSLLPAREITFYQDVAASREVAYRRIEAMRKVLSGDVRAVVAPADAMLHRMMPRAVFSQNTISLRVGDVTPIDRLIERLLAAGYTREYMVEGKGQFSVRGGIIDVYPADALSAVRIEFFDDELDSIRAVDVMSQRSQGNMQEVVIPPASEAPVPQEGTEELARLLLEALSRQEAAAQKGEEKKNDEASLADLPLEDGEIAAPEAFTRENRTMERFGEKMRAAVSQMQSGVSSRMLEKFINLLYGQTETILDYMNRPIVVLDEPEALFARMDSRTGEFDQAITAALERGEALPEQHDLMLTREEALAAMRQTTLLALTTILRPVEKLKPTLLCQMGGMGAGNYGGRTHDMCADFIRWQQDEWRILVLSGGAARGERMRQSFEDEGVKAAFDELGAAAPQNGECRIYPLTLSGGFQYPAIKVAVIASGDVYGAKSAKGKPKKQQGSKIASFTDLNVGDYVVHETHGIGIYQGTKRLTSEGASRDYLLVQYLGSDKLYIPVDHLDRIQKYIGGGEGTAPKLSRLGGKDWDKQKAKVRESLKELAFDLVKLYAERQKNKGYAFGPDTPWQQEFEENFPYDETPDQLQATEEIKRDMELDRPMDRLLCGDVGYGKTEVALRAAFKAVMDGKQVAILAPTTILVQQHYNTLMRRMEGFPVHADVLSRFRSAKEQK
;
A
#
# COMPACT_ATOMS: atom_id res chain seq x y z
N MET A 1 -12.30 -23.31 -3.46
CA MET A 1 -13.03 -23.51 -4.72
C MET A 1 -12.02 -23.90 -5.79
N GLN A 2 -12.28 -24.96 -6.56
CA GLN A 2 -11.44 -25.29 -7.71
C GLN A 2 -11.87 -24.43 -8.89
N THR A 3 -11.00 -23.58 -9.42
CA THR A 3 -11.29 -22.62 -10.50
C THR A 3 -10.93 -23.17 -11.89
N HIS A 4 -10.59 -24.45 -12.01
CA HIS A 4 -10.18 -25.08 -13.27
C HIS A 4 -11.22 -24.94 -14.38
N PHE A 5 -12.48 -24.96 -14.04
CA PHE A 5 -13.58 -24.78 -15.01
C PHE A 5 -13.50 -23.49 -15.82
N LEU A 6 -12.93 -22.41 -15.25
CA LEU A 6 -12.71 -21.15 -15.97
C LEU A 6 -11.64 -21.29 -17.05
N PHE A 7 -10.63 -22.14 -16.84
CA PHE A 7 -9.54 -22.34 -17.78
C PHE A 7 -9.89 -23.36 -18.87
N ASP A 8 -10.75 -24.34 -18.54
CA ASP A 8 -11.18 -25.39 -19.46
C ASP A 8 -11.92 -24.82 -20.68
N VAL A 9 -12.49 -23.60 -20.56
CA VAL A 9 -13.13 -22.93 -21.70
C VAL A 9 -12.16 -22.58 -22.83
N LEU A 10 -10.85 -22.50 -22.56
CA LEU A 10 -9.80 -22.24 -23.55
C LEU A 10 -9.24 -23.51 -24.18
N GLU A 11 -9.65 -24.70 -23.74
CA GLU A 11 -9.17 -25.95 -24.29
C GLU A 11 -9.54 -26.07 -25.79
N GLY A 12 -8.54 -26.42 -26.59
CA GLY A 12 -8.69 -26.50 -28.05
C GLY A 12 -8.74 -25.12 -28.76
N TYR A 13 -8.65 -24.01 -28.05
CA TYR A 13 -8.55 -22.69 -28.67
C TYR A 13 -7.16 -22.45 -29.26
N GLN A 14 -7.05 -22.49 -30.57
CA GLN A 14 -5.78 -22.49 -31.29
C GLN A 14 -4.77 -21.42 -30.87
N PRO A 15 -5.15 -20.12 -30.72
CA PRO A 15 -4.21 -19.09 -30.25
C PRO A 15 -3.65 -19.40 -28.86
N PHE A 16 -4.49 -19.93 -27.96
CA PHE A 16 -4.07 -20.29 -26.61
C PHE A 16 -3.15 -21.52 -26.61
N GLU A 17 -3.46 -22.56 -27.39
CA GLU A 17 -2.62 -23.74 -27.52
C GLU A 17 -1.24 -23.42 -28.09
N GLN A 18 -1.15 -22.47 -29.03
CA GLN A 18 0.12 -21.95 -29.53
C GLN A 18 0.93 -21.25 -28.43
N MET A 19 0.28 -20.46 -27.57
CA MET A 19 0.93 -19.82 -26.41
C MET A 19 1.49 -20.89 -25.46
N VAL A 20 0.73 -21.94 -25.15
CA VAL A 20 1.15 -23.05 -24.29
C VAL A 20 2.40 -23.73 -24.87
N GLN A 21 2.38 -24.09 -26.16
CA GLN A 21 3.51 -24.74 -26.83
C GLN A 21 4.76 -23.85 -26.86
N GLU A 22 4.60 -22.58 -27.20
CA GLU A 22 5.72 -21.64 -27.27
C GLU A 22 6.34 -21.39 -25.89
N SER A 23 5.52 -21.30 -24.85
CA SER A 23 5.97 -21.04 -23.47
C SER A 23 6.89 -22.13 -22.91
N GLN A 24 6.90 -23.33 -23.50
CA GLN A 24 7.80 -24.43 -23.11
C GLN A 24 9.23 -24.24 -23.61
N LYS A 25 9.43 -23.36 -24.59
CA LYS A 25 10.76 -23.07 -25.15
C LYS A 25 11.53 -22.12 -24.20
N SER A 26 12.83 -22.30 -24.11
CA SER A 26 13.70 -21.39 -23.36
C SER A 26 13.75 -20.01 -24.01
N GLY A 27 13.59 -18.95 -23.23
CA GLY A 27 13.65 -17.56 -23.72
C GLY A 27 12.52 -17.19 -24.67
N ALA A 28 11.38 -17.89 -24.62
CA ALA A 28 10.21 -17.57 -25.44
C ALA A 28 9.68 -16.16 -25.14
N VAL A 29 9.38 -15.43 -26.19
CA VAL A 29 8.74 -14.11 -26.12
C VAL A 29 7.42 -14.16 -26.88
N ILE A 30 6.32 -14.22 -26.16
CA ILE A 30 4.97 -14.32 -26.69
C ILE A 30 4.30 -12.96 -26.65
N ALA A 31 3.84 -12.46 -27.78
CA ALA A 31 3.02 -11.27 -27.84
C ALA A 31 1.59 -11.65 -28.22
N ALA A 32 0.67 -11.48 -27.29
CA ALA A 32 -0.74 -11.77 -27.45
C ALA A 32 -1.57 -10.48 -27.40
N SER A 33 -2.40 -10.29 -28.40
CA SER A 33 -3.20 -9.07 -28.60
C SER A 33 -4.69 -9.35 -28.71
N GLY A 34 -5.51 -8.28 -28.63
CA GLY A 34 -6.95 -8.37 -28.76
C GLY A 34 -7.61 -8.89 -27.49
N MET A 35 -7.15 -8.46 -26.31
CA MET A 35 -7.71 -8.81 -25.02
C MET A 35 -8.02 -7.56 -24.19
N ALA A 36 -9.13 -7.53 -23.48
CA ALA A 36 -9.56 -6.41 -22.68
C ALA A 36 -9.60 -6.76 -21.19
N GLY A 37 -9.09 -5.85 -20.34
CA GLY A 37 -9.24 -5.91 -18.88
C GLY A 37 -8.90 -7.28 -18.27
N ALA A 38 -9.83 -7.84 -17.50
CA ALA A 38 -9.66 -9.11 -16.79
C ALA A 38 -9.40 -10.32 -17.71
N GLN A 39 -9.70 -10.22 -19.02
CA GLN A 39 -9.37 -11.26 -19.99
C GLN A 39 -7.87 -11.53 -20.12
N LYS A 40 -7.03 -10.48 -20.00
CA LYS A 40 -5.57 -10.63 -19.98
C LYS A 40 -5.13 -11.47 -18.78
N VAL A 41 -5.70 -11.16 -17.62
CA VAL A 41 -5.42 -11.89 -16.37
C VAL A 41 -5.88 -13.34 -16.50
N HIS A 42 -7.07 -13.57 -17.06
CA HIS A 42 -7.61 -14.93 -17.31
C HIS A 42 -6.69 -15.75 -18.21
N ALA A 43 -6.26 -15.20 -19.36
CA ALA A 43 -5.36 -15.91 -20.28
C ALA A 43 -4.00 -16.23 -19.64
N ALA A 44 -3.42 -15.30 -18.86
CA ALA A 44 -2.17 -15.53 -18.14
C ALA A 44 -2.31 -16.60 -17.04
N CYS A 45 -3.38 -16.56 -16.25
CA CYS A 45 -3.66 -17.57 -15.23
C CYS A 45 -3.92 -18.95 -15.83
N ALA A 46 -4.64 -19.02 -16.96
CA ALA A 46 -4.83 -20.27 -17.69
C ALA A 46 -3.50 -20.85 -18.19
N LEU A 47 -2.61 -20.00 -18.72
CA LEU A 47 -1.28 -20.43 -19.14
C LEU A 47 -0.45 -20.97 -17.96
N ALA A 48 -0.49 -20.31 -16.82
CA ALA A 48 0.16 -20.76 -15.60
C ALA A 48 -0.37 -22.11 -15.12
N ALA A 49 -1.69 -22.28 -15.11
CA ALA A 49 -2.35 -23.52 -14.72
C ALA A 49 -1.95 -24.71 -15.65
N ARG A 50 -1.89 -24.47 -16.97
CA ARG A 50 -1.51 -25.49 -17.97
C ARG A 50 -0.02 -25.86 -17.92
N THR A 51 0.85 -24.91 -17.54
CA THR A 51 2.30 -25.13 -17.51
C THR A 51 2.84 -25.50 -16.14
N GLY A 52 2.06 -25.31 -15.08
CA GLY A 52 2.49 -25.49 -13.68
C GLY A 52 3.56 -24.49 -13.23
N ARG A 53 3.72 -23.35 -13.95
CA ARG A 53 4.76 -22.36 -13.69
C ARG A 53 4.16 -21.14 -12.98
N PRO A 54 4.89 -20.51 -12.03
CA PRO A 54 4.43 -19.30 -11.36
C PRO A 54 4.41 -18.10 -12.32
N LEU A 55 3.56 -17.13 -12.04
CA LEU A 55 3.49 -15.85 -12.76
C LEU A 55 4.23 -14.75 -12.01
N LEU A 56 4.94 -13.90 -12.75
CA LEU A 56 5.25 -12.55 -12.32
C LEU A 56 4.46 -11.59 -13.21
N PHE A 57 3.42 -10.98 -12.67
CA PHE A 57 2.54 -10.08 -13.40
C PHE A 57 2.94 -8.62 -13.15
N LEU A 58 3.42 -7.92 -14.17
CA LEU A 58 3.86 -6.53 -14.10
C LEU A 58 2.77 -5.60 -14.61
N CYS A 59 2.44 -4.59 -13.80
CA CYS A 59 1.43 -3.57 -14.06
C CYS A 59 2.07 -2.18 -14.13
N ASP A 60 1.41 -1.22 -14.77
CA ASP A 60 1.89 0.15 -14.96
C ASP A 60 1.89 0.99 -13.66
N SER A 61 1.05 0.63 -12.68
CA SER A 61 0.86 1.36 -11.43
C SER A 61 0.52 0.45 -10.26
N GLU A 62 0.65 0.95 -9.02
CA GLU A 62 0.25 0.21 -7.83
C GLU A 62 -1.26 -0.07 -7.79
N ARG A 63 -2.06 0.84 -8.33
CA ARG A 63 -3.52 0.67 -8.39
C ARG A 63 -3.89 -0.49 -9.32
N SER A 64 -3.31 -0.54 -10.53
CA SER A 64 -3.54 -1.65 -11.45
C SER A 64 -2.98 -2.96 -10.90
N ALA A 65 -1.84 -2.94 -10.21
CA ALA A 65 -1.29 -4.11 -9.55
C ALA A 65 -2.21 -4.66 -8.46
N THR A 66 -2.82 -3.80 -7.63
CA THR A 66 -3.80 -4.22 -6.61
C THR A 66 -5.03 -4.87 -7.26
N GLN A 67 -5.60 -4.23 -8.28
CA GLN A 67 -6.75 -4.78 -9.01
C GLN A 67 -6.42 -6.12 -9.67
N THR A 68 -5.27 -6.20 -10.32
CA THR A 68 -4.79 -7.45 -10.95
C THR A 68 -4.55 -8.55 -9.92
N MET A 69 -4.03 -8.21 -8.73
CA MET A 69 -3.84 -9.16 -7.64
C MET A 69 -5.18 -9.78 -7.19
N GLU A 70 -6.25 -8.97 -7.09
CA GLU A 70 -7.59 -9.46 -6.76
C GLU A 70 -8.10 -10.42 -7.82
N ASP A 71 -8.00 -10.06 -9.10
CA ASP A 71 -8.41 -10.93 -10.21
C ASP A 71 -7.59 -12.23 -10.27
N VAL A 72 -6.26 -12.15 -10.12
CA VAL A 72 -5.38 -13.33 -10.09
C VAL A 72 -5.71 -14.23 -8.90
N SER A 73 -5.98 -13.63 -7.72
CA SER A 73 -6.35 -14.38 -6.51
C SER A 73 -7.68 -15.10 -6.69
N ALA A 74 -8.67 -14.44 -7.30
CA ALA A 74 -9.96 -15.06 -7.61
C ALA A 74 -9.81 -16.25 -8.59
N LEU A 75 -8.98 -16.10 -9.62
CA LEU A 75 -8.76 -17.10 -10.64
C LEU A 75 -7.89 -18.30 -10.18
N LEU A 76 -6.84 -18.03 -9.40
CA LEU A 76 -5.95 -19.11 -8.93
C LEU A 76 -6.38 -19.72 -7.59
N GLY A 77 -7.37 -19.13 -6.90
CA GLY A 77 -7.88 -19.63 -5.62
C GLY A 77 -6.88 -19.49 -4.47
N GLY A 78 -5.99 -18.50 -4.52
CA GLY A 78 -4.98 -18.19 -3.51
C GLY A 78 -3.55 -18.45 -3.98
N GLY A 79 -2.56 -18.28 -3.09
CA GLY A 79 -1.14 -18.37 -3.43
C GLY A 79 -0.68 -17.19 -4.30
N VAL A 80 -1.26 -15.99 -4.08
CA VAL A 80 -0.90 -14.76 -4.80
C VAL A 80 -0.29 -13.78 -3.81
N SER A 81 0.75 -13.08 -4.21
CA SER A 81 1.41 -12.07 -3.41
C SER A 81 1.59 -10.77 -4.19
N LEU A 82 1.34 -9.64 -3.53
CA LEU A 82 1.65 -8.32 -4.07
C LEU A 82 3.06 -7.93 -3.64
N LEU A 83 3.93 -7.56 -4.59
CA LEU A 83 5.23 -6.98 -4.31
C LEU A 83 5.16 -5.46 -4.59
N PRO A 84 4.98 -4.61 -3.58
CA PRO A 84 4.93 -3.18 -3.78
C PRO A 84 6.28 -2.60 -4.19
N ALA A 85 6.27 -1.46 -4.86
CA ALA A 85 7.48 -0.71 -5.15
C ALA A 85 8.07 -0.12 -3.86
N ARG A 86 9.40 -0.03 -3.81
CA ARG A 86 10.12 0.61 -2.71
C ARG A 86 10.27 2.10 -3.01
N GLU A 87 10.01 2.95 -2.02
CA GLU A 87 10.36 4.35 -2.09
C GLU A 87 11.81 4.55 -1.64
N ILE A 88 12.65 5.03 -2.55
CA ILE A 88 14.02 5.44 -2.23
C ILE A 88 14.01 6.95 -2.04
N THR A 89 14.18 7.40 -0.80
CA THR A 89 14.27 8.81 -0.44
C THR A 89 15.66 9.11 0.11
N PHE A 90 16.31 10.14 -0.42
CA PHE A 90 17.61 10.63 0.07
C PHE A 90 17.44 11.72 1.13
N TYR A 91 16.26 12.34 1.17
CA TYR A 91 15.91 13.38 2.13
C TYR A 91 15.68 12.79 3.53
N GLN A 92 15.87 13.63 4.53
CA GLN A 92 15.90 13.33 5.96
C GLN A 92 14.86 12.33 6.46
N ASP A 93 15.18 11.70 7.58
CA ASP A 93 14.36 10.80 8.40
C ASP A 93 12.94 11.35 8.71
N VAL A 94 12.13 11.44 7.69
CA VAL A 94 10.69 11.31 7.89
C VAL A 94 10.52 9.86 8.34
N ALA A 95 9.82 9.65 9.44
CA ALA A 95 9.50 8.30 9.91
C ALA A 95 8.65 7.61 8.83
N ALA A 96 9.32 7.11 7.78
CA ALA A 96 8.69 6.35 6.71
C ALA A 96 8.10 5.09 7.35
N SER A 97 6.84 4.84 7.07
CA SER A 97 6.17 3.63 7.50
C SER A 97 6.97 2.41 7.04
N ARG A 98 7.24 1.48 7.94
CA ARG A 98 7.89 0.19 7.60
C ARG A 98 6.94 -0.75 6.87
N GLU A 99 5.68 -0.40 6.72
CA GLU A 99 4.64 -1.27 6.17
C GLU A 99 4.97 -1.78 4.76
N VAL A 100 5.49 -0.91 3.90
CA VAL A 100 5.92 -1.31 2.55
C VAL A 100 7.07 -2.32 2.60
N ALA A 101 8.08 -2.07 3.44
CA ALA A 101 9.20 -3.01 3.62
C ALA A 101 8.72 -4.37 4.16
N TYR A 102 7.80 -4.38 5.13
CA TYR A 102 7.25 -5.62 5.67
C TYR A 102 6.41 -6.39 4.65
N ARG A 103 5.61 -5.72 3.82
CA ARG A 103 4.89 -6.37 2.71
C ARG A 103 5.86 -6.96 1.67
N ARG A 104 6.96 -6.30 1.40
CA ARG A 104 8.00 -6.83 0.49
C ARG A 104 8.68 -8.07 1.09
N ILE A 105 9.03 -8.02 2.37
CA ILE A 105 9.60 -9.17 3.11
C ILE A 105 8.61 -10.35 3.13
N GLU A 106 7.33 -10.08 3.37
CA GLU A 106 6.28 -11.09 3.31
C GLU A 106 6.20 -11.73 1.92
N ALA A 107 6.22 -10.92 0.85
CA ALA A 107 6.22 -11.42 -0.52
C ALA A 107 7.45 -12.30 -0.82
N MET A 108 8.66 -11.85 -0.44
CA MET A 108 9.90 -12.61 -0.57
C MET A 108 9.83 -13.96 0.15
N ARG A 109 9.36 -13.96 1.41
CA ARG A 109 9.22 -15.20 2.19
C ARG A 109 8.23 -16.17 1.54
N LYS A 110 7.06 -15.69 1.13
CA LYS A 110 6.05 -16.51 0.46
C LYS A 110 6.57 -17.14 -0.84
N VAL A 111 7.36 -16.39 -1.61
CA VAL A 111 7.99 -16.91 -2.83
C VAL A 111 9.01 -17.99 -2.50
N LEU A 112 9.85 -17.79 -1.48
CA LEU A 112 10.86 -18.76 -1.06
C LEU A 112 10.27 -20.03 -0.43
N SER A 113 9.09 -19.96 0.22
CA SER A 113 8.40 -21.14 0.74
C SER A 113 7.81 -22.02 -0.36
N GLY A 114 7.73 -21.54 -1.61
CA GLY A 114 7.17 -22.27 -2.73
C GLY A 114 5.63 -22.27 -2.79
N ASP A 115 4.96 -21.56 -1.89
CA ASP A 115 3.50 -21.50 -1.80
C ASP A 115 2.86 -20.50 -2.77
N VAL A 116 3.70 -19.75 -3.52
CA VAL A 116 3.23 -18.69 -4.41
C VAL A 116 3.06 -19.19 -5.83
N ARG A 117 1.84 -19.05 -6.34
CA ARG A 117 1.48 -19.30 -7.74
C ARG A 117 1.69 -18.08 -8.63
N ALA A 118 1.51 -16.87 -8.04
CA ALA A 118 1.71 -15.62 -8.76
C ALA A 118 2.22 -14.52 -7.82
N VAL A 119 3.13 -13.71 -8.34
CA VAL A 119 3.50 -12.41 -7.79
C VAL A 119 2.96 -11.35 -8.73
N VAL A 120 2.25 -10.36 -8.19
CA VAL A 120 1.82 -9.18 -8.92
C VAL A 120 2.63 -7.99 -8.42
N ALA A 121 3.11 -7.14 -9.32
CA ALA A 121 3.95 -6.02 -8.97
C ALA A 121 3.75 -4.85 -9.94
N PRO A 122 3.87 -3.59 -9.47
CA PRO A 122 4.04 -2.46 -10.37
C PRO A 122 5.41 -2.53 -11.06
N ALA A 123 5.52 -1.94 -12.25
CA ALA A 123 6.75 -1.91 -13.04
C ALA A 123 7.96 -1.38 -12.25
N ASP A 124 7.73 -0.40 -11.39
CA ASP A 124 8.74 0.20 -10.52
C ASP A 124 9.41 -0.84 -9.60
N ALA A 125 8.66 -1.84 -9.13
CA ALA A 125 9.20 -2.87 -8.24
C ALA A 125 10.26 -3.76 -8.91
N MET A 126 10.18 -3.93 -10.24
CA MET A 126 11.15 -4.69 -11.02
C MET A 126 12.51 -3.98 -11.14
N LEU A 127 12.53 -2.66 -10.97
CA LEU A 127 13.75 -1.86 -11.02
C LEU A 127 14.57 -1.91 -9.72
N HIS A 128 14.03 -2.47 -8.64
CA HIS A 128 14.70 -2.48 -7.35
C HIS A 128 15.63 -3.69 -7.21
N ARG A 129 16.86 -3.41 -6.80
CA ARG A 129 17.78 -4.43 -6.33
C ARG A 129 17.34 -4.96 -4.97
N MET A 130 17.44 -6.25 -4.79
CA MET A 130 17.03 -6.98 -3.59
C MET A 130 18.25 -7.69 -2.98
N MET A 131 18.17 -8.00 -1.69
CA MET A 131 19.18 -8.86 -1.06
C MET A 131 19.18 -10.23 -1.74
N PRO A 132 20.32 -10.95 -1.76
CA PRO A 132 20.36 -12.31 -2.24
C PRO A 132 19.44 -13.22 -1.42
N ARG A 133 18.74 -14.15 -2.07
CA ARG A 133 17.88 -15.15 -1.39
C ARG A 133 18.62 -15.97 -0.34
N ALA A 134 19.92 -16.21 -0.54
CA ALA A 134 20.76 -16.87 0.47
C ALA A 134 20.85 -16.05 1.77
N VAL A 135 21.04 -14.73 1.66
CA VAL A 135 21.05 -13.81 2.80
C VAL A 135 19.70 -13.76 3.50
N PHE A 136 18.61 -13.72 2.72
CA PHE A 136 17.26 -13.79 3.28
C PHE A 136 17.06 -15.07 4.10
N SER A 137 17.42 -16.22 3.53
CA SER A 137 17.27 -17.52 4.18
C SER A 137 18.15 -17.66 5.44
N GLN A 138 19.39 -17.19 5.39
CA GLN A 138 20.31 -17.18 6.54
C GLN A 138 19.80 -16.34 7.70
N ASN A 139 19.13 -15.21 7.41
CA ASN A 139 18.56 -14.31 8.41
C ASN A 139 17.11 -14.66 8.79
N THR A 140 16.55 -15.71 8.20
CA THR A 140 15.26 -16.27 8.64
C THR A 140 15.52 -17.21 9.83
N ILE A 141 14.80 -17.00 10.92
CA ILE A 141 14.94 -17.75 12.16
C ILE A 141 13.77 -18.72 12.26
N SER A 142 14.06 -20.01 12.26
CA SER A 142 13.06 -21.06 12.51
C SER A 142 13.31 -21.63 13.91
N LEU A 143 12.26 -21.70 14.72
CA LEU A 143 12.29 -22.21 16.08
C LEU A 143 11.15 -23.19 16.30
N ARG A 144 11.44 -24.27 17.00
CA ARG A 144 10.47 -25.30 17.36
C ARG A 144 10.56 -25.58 18.86
N VAL A 145 9.46 -25.91 19.47
CA VAL A 145 9.42 -26.35 20.89
C VAL A 145 10.35 -27.56 21.08
N GLY A 146 11.24 -27.48 22.07
CA GLY A 146 12.30 -28.47 22.34
C GLY A 146 13.64 -28.16 21.67
N ASP A 147 13.76 -27.12 20.84
CA ASP A 147 15.06 -26.69 20.31
C ASP A 147 15.93 -26.14 21.44
N VAL A 148 17.24 -26.43 21.37
CA VAL A 148 18.23 -25.89 22.31
C VAL A 148 18.96 -24.75 21.64
N THR A 149 18.71 -23.54 22.11
CA THR A 149 19.31 -22.32 21.57
C THR A 149 19.52 -21.31 22.68
N PRO A 150 20.78 -20.90 22.96
CA PRO A 150 21.03 -19.85 23.94
C PRO A 150 20.25 -18.55 23.64
N ILE A 151 19.64 -17.99 24.66
CA ILE A 151 18.82 -16.76 24.52
C ILE A 151 19.65 -15.61 23.89
N ASP A 152 20.88 -15.43 24.31
CA ASP A 152 21.77 -14.38 23.80
C ASP A 152 22.02 -14.53 22.28
N ARG A 153 22.17 -15.77 21.81
CA ARG A 153 22.32 -16.04 20.37
C ARG A 153 21.06 -15.70 19.58
N LEU A 154 19.88 -15.96 20.15
CA LEU A 154 18.62 -15.55 19.50
C LEU A 154 18.49 -14.03 19.44
N ILE A 155 18.89 -13.33 20.51
CA ILE A 155 18.92 -11.85 20.54
C ILE A 155 19.85 -11.30 19.46
N GLU A 156 21.07 -11.82 19.35
CA GLU A 156 22.03 -11.43 18.31
C GLU A 156 21.44 -11.62 16.90
N ARG A 157 20.83 -12.78 16.64
CA ARG A 157 20.20 -13.07 15.35
C ARG A 157 19.04 -12.10 15.06
N LEU A 158 18.22 -11.77 16.04
CA LEU A 158 17.11 -10.82 15.86
C LEU A 158 17.64 -9.42 15.52
N LEU A 159 18.69 -8.96 16.22
CA LEU A 159 19.31 -7.65 15.94
C LEU A 159 19.93 -7.62 14.54
N ALA A 160 20.63 -8.68 14.13
CA ALA A 160 21.23 -8.80 12.80
C ALA A 160 20.15 -8.84 11.70
N ALA A 161 19.01 -9.47 11.96
CA ALA A 161 17.86 -9.55 11.07
C ALA A 161 17.08 -8.22 10.97
N GLY A 162 17.41 -7.20 11.77
CA GLY A 162 16.81 -5.86 11.72
C GLY A 162 15.65 -5.63 12.68
N TYR A 163 15.46 -6.52 13.67
CA TYR A 163 14.51 -6.29 14.75
C TYR A 163 15.02 -5.27 15.75
N THR A 164 14.11 -4.44 16.28
CA THR A 164 14.44 -3.43 17.29
C THR A 164 14.07 -3.95 18.66
N ARG A 165 15.02 -3.89 19.62
CA ARG A 165 14.74 -4.26 21.01
C ARG A 165 13.99 -3.14 21.71
N GLU A 166 12.84 -3.45 22.27
CA GLU A 166 11.97 -2.53 23.02
C GLU A 166 11.67 -3.07 24.41
N TYR A 167 11.22 -2.20 25.29
CA TYR A 167 10.78 -2.62 26.62
C TYR A 167 9.54 -3.53 26.54
N MET A 168 8.65 -3.23 25.59
CA MET A 168 7.43 -3.97 25.31
C MET A 168 7.18 -3.96 23.80
N VAL A 169 6.69 -5.07 23.26
CA VAL A 169 6.38 -5.20 21.84
C VAL A 169 5.04 -4.53 21.56
N GLU A 170 5.02 -3.55 20.67
CA GLU A 170 3.84 -2.79 20.25
C GLU A 170 3.53 -2.96 18.76
N GLY A 171 4.51 -3.37 17.96
CA GLY A 171 4.37 -3.47 16.50
C GLY A 171 5.35 -4.42 15.84
N LYS A 172 5.11 -4.66 14.56
CA LYS A 172 5.95 -5.52 13.71
C LYS A 172 7.42 -5.07 13.73
N GLY A 173 8.33 -6.03 13.69
CA GLY A 173 9.78 -5.78 13.69
C GLY A 173 10.37 -5.38 15.03
N GLN A 174 9.60 -5.53 16.12
CA GLN A 174 10.06 -5.31 17.50
C GLN A 174 10.19 -6.62 18.26
N PHE A 175 11.07 -6.64 19.26
CA PHE A 175 11.14 -7.71 20.24
C PHE A 175 11.47 -7.17 21.64
N SER A 176 11.07 -7.91 22.66
CA SER A 176 11.40 -7.61 24.07
C SER A 176 11.92 -8.85 24.78
N VAL A 177 12.77 -8.64 25.79
CA VAL A 177 13.38 -9.74 26.58
C VAL A 177 13.09 -9.49 28.05
N ARG A 178 12.53 -10.50 28.74
CA ARG A 178 12.18 -10.45 30.17
C ARG A 178 12.54 -11.78 30.83
N GLY A 179 13.75 -11.87 31.38
CA GLY A 179 14.28 -13.13 31.92
C GLY A 179 14.37 -14.19 30.83
N GLY A 180 13.77 -15.35 31.03
CA GLY A 180 13.70 -16.44 30.06
C GLY A 180 12.59 -16.30 29.01
N ILE A 181 12.05 -15.10 28.79
CA ILE A 181 10.93 -14.86 27.85
C ILE A 181 11.36 -13.85 26.78
N ILE A 182 11.15 -14.19 25.54
CA ILE A 182 11.28 -13.29 24.38
C ILE A 182 9.92 -13.14 23.72
N ASP A 183 9.42 -11.91 23.67
CA ASP A 183 8.29 -11.53 22.84
C ASP A 183 8.84 -10.95 21.54
N VAL A 184 8.40 -11.44 20.38
CA VAL A 184 8.79 -10.93 19.06
C VAL A 184 7.58 -10.75 18.17
N TYR A 185 7.52 -9.64 17.43
CA TYR A 185 6.48 -9.46 16.41
C TYR A 185 7.11 -9.60 15.02
N PRO A 186 6.97 -10.77 14.38
CA PRO A 186 7.53 -10.99 13.05
C PRO A 186 7.01 -9.98 12.03
N ALA A 187 7.86 -9.62 11.08
CA ALA A 187 7.54 -8.60 10.07
C ALA A 187 6.32 -8.95 9.20
N ASP A 188 6.05 -10.24 9.00
CA ASP A 188 5.00 -10.78 8.15
C ASP A 188 3.82 -11.40 8.91
N ALA A 189 3.87 -11.40 10.24
CA ALA A 189 2.82 -12.01 11.06
C ALA A 189 1.67 -11.04 11.37
N LEU A 190 0.51 -11.61 11.73
CA LEU A 190 -0.67 -10.86 12.18
C LEU A 190 -0.66 -10.62 13.70
N SER A 191 0.15 -11.37 14.46
CA SER A 191 0.27 -11.27 15.92
C SER A 191 1.72 -11.44 16.36
N ALA A 192 2.05 -10.90 17.53
CA ALA A 192 3.32 -11.17 18.16
C ALA A 192 3.37 -12.62 18.70
N VAL A 193 4.58 -13.10 18.94
CA VAL A 193 4.85 -14.45 19.44
C VAL A 193 5.68 -14.35 20.70
N ARG A 194 5.28 -15.08 21.74
CA ARG A 194 6.02 -15.26 22.99
C ARG A 194 6.74 -16.58 22.94
N ILE A 195 8.04 -16.54 23.19
CA ILE A 195 8.95 -17.67 23.22
C ILE A 195 9.46 -17.77 24.66
N GLU A 196 9.16 -18.88 25.33
CA GLU A 196 9.55 -19.12 26.72
C GLU A 196 10.65 -20.15 26.75
N PHE A 197 11.70 -19.90 27.51
CA PHE A 197 12.88 -20.75 27.66
C PHE A 197 12.94 -21.32 29.07
N PHE A 198 13.31 -22.58 29.17
CA PHE A 198 13.80 -23.19 30.40
C PHE A 198 15.31 -23.46 30.22
N ASP A 199 16.13 -22.60 30.81
CA ASP A 199 17.56 -22.51 30.52
C ASP A 199 17.79 -22.18 29.04
N ASP A 200 18.47 -23.02 28.27
CA ASP A 200 18.66 -22.86 26.82
C ASP A 200 17.67 -23.64 25.95
N GLU A 201 16.75 -24.39 26.56
CA GLU A 201 15.73 -25.18 25.87
C GLU A 201 14.44 -24.37 25.70
N LEU A 202 13.86 -24.44 24.54
CA LEU A 202 12.65 -23.76 24.12
C LEU A 202 11.43 -24.52 24.66
N ASP A 203 10.85 -24.06 25.78
CA ASP A 203 9.78 -24.72 26.50
C ASP A 203 8.41 -24.53 25.81
N SER A 204 8.10 -23.30 25.39
CA SER A 204 6.82 -23.00 24.75
C SER A 204 6.89 -21.85 23.74
N ILE A 205 6.01 -21.91 22.72
CA ILE A 205 5.76 -20.84 21.77
C ILE A 205 4.27 -20.53 21.77
N ARG A 206 3.90 -19.25 21.94
CA ARG A 206 2.49 -18.80 22.00
C ARG A 206 2.26 -17.53 21.20
N ALA A 207 1.10 -17.41 20.56
CA ALA A 207 0.67 -16.13 20.02
C ALA A 207 0.38 -15.14 21.16
N VAL A 208 0.65 -13.86 20.94
CA VAL A 208 0.42 -12.79 21.93
C VAL A 208 -0.38 -11.66 21.32
N ASP A 209 -1.41 -11.26 22.03
CA ASP A 209 -2.15 -10.04 21.73
C ASP A 209 -1.36 -8.84 22.27
N VAL A 210 -0.91 -7.98 21.37
CA VAL A 210 -0.04 -6.83 21.74
C VAL A 210 -0.77 -5.77 22.56
N MET A 211 -2.10 -5.67 22.45
CA MET A 211 -2.88 -4.70 23.21
C MET A 211 -3.08 -5.13 24.67
N SER A 212 -3.41 -6.39 24.87
CA SER A 212 -3.63 -6.95 26.22
C SER A 212 -2.39 -7.59 26.83
N GLN A 213 -1.34 -7.81 26.05
CA GLN A 213 -0.09 -8.52 26.42
C GLN A 213 -0.34 -9.97 26.92
N ARG A 214 -1.48 -10.55 26.56
CA ARG A 214 -1.86 -11.91 26.98
C ARG A 214 -1.55 -12.92 25.87
N SER A 215 -1.07 -14.08 26.29
CA SER A 215 -0.86 -15.21 25.39
C SER A 215 -2.19 -15.77 24.91
N GLN A 216 -2.24 -16.14 23.63
CA GLN A 216 -3.37 -16.77 22.95
C GLN A 216 -2.83 -18.00 22.23
N GLY A 217 -3.41 -19.16 22.43
CA GLY A 217 -3.08 -20.38 21.70
C GLY A 217 -1.59 -20.80 21.74
N ASN A 218 -1.34 -22.09 21.68
CA ASN A 218 0.00 -22.66 21.62
C ASN A 218 0.38 -22.94 20.15
N MET A 219 1.68 -22.75 19.85
CA MET A 219 2.28 -23.05 18.55
C MET A 219 3.39 -24.08 18.75
N GLN A 220 3.61 -24.96 17.79
CA GLN A 220 4.72 -25.93 17.84
C GLN A 220 6.01 -25.39 17.23
N GLU A 221 5.85 -24.45 16.26
CA GLU A 221 6.97 -23.84 15.57
C GLU A 221 6.63 -22.41 15.16
N VAL A 222 7.65 -21.61 14.97
CA VAL A 222 7.55 -20.26 14.42
C VAL A 222 8.68 -19.99 13.44
N VAL A 223 8.37 -19.31 12.33
CA VAL A 223 9.34 -18.81 11.35
C VAL A 223 9.34 -17.31 11.41
N ILE A 224 10.48 -16.72 11.70
CA ILE A 224 10.67 -15.28 11.87
C ILE A 224 11.56 -14.79 10.72
N PRO A 225 11.02 -14.13 9.68
CA PRO A 225 11.82 -13.58 8.59
C PRO A 225 12.60 -12.36 9.05
N PRO A 226 13.58 -11.85 8.29
CA PRO A 226 14.22 -10.58 8.62
C PRO A 226 13.20 -9.44 8.68
N ALA A 227 13.44 -8.43 9.52
CA ALA A 227 12.63 -7.23 9.64
C ALA A 227 13.19 -6.04 8.83
N SER A 228 14.29 -6.25 8.11
CA SER A 228 14.94 -5.27 7.24
C SER A 228 15.21 -5.90 5.87
N GLU A 229 15.14 -5.10 4.80
CA GLU A 229 15.60 -5.49 3.47
C GLU A 229 17.15 -5.48 3.34
N ALA A 230 17.84 -5.05 4.39
CA ALA A 230 19.30 -5.06 4.50
C ALA A 230 19.75 -5.59 5.87
N PRO A 231 19.50 -6.89 6.17
CA PRO A 231 20.05 -7.53 7.36
C PRO A 231 21.58 -7.52 7.31
N VAL A 232 22.23 -7.57 8.49
CA VAL A 232 23.67 -7.59 8.58
C VAL A 232 24.22 -8.87 7.96
N PRO A 233 25.19 -8.79 7.01
CA PRO A 233 25.87 -9.99 6.51
C PRO A 233 26.58 -10.75 7.63
N GLN A 234 26.55 -12.07 7.58
CA GLN A 234 27.23 -12.90 8.59
C GLN A 234 28.77 -12.89 8.45
N GLU A 235 29.24 -12.59 7.24
CA GLU A 235 30.67 -12.54 6.91
C GLU A 235 30.97 -11.25 6.17
N GLY A 236 32.23 -10.76 6.26
CA GLY A 236 32.72 -9.63 5.49
C GLY A 236 32.30 -8.26 6.02
N THR A 237 31.74 -8.15 7.22
CA THR A 237 31.30 -6.87 7.81
C THR A 237 32.42 -5.84 7.98
N GLU A 238 33.64 -6.28 8.29
CA GLU A 238 34.81 -5.39 8.43
C GLU A 238 35.24 -4.79 7.08
N GLU A 239 35.25 -5.61 6.01
CA GLU A 239 35.59 -5.16 4.67
C GLU A 239 34.49 -4.19 4.14
N LEU A 240 33.23 -4.51 4.39
CA LEU A 240 32.11 -3.61 4.05
C LEU A 240 32.21 -2.29 4.80
N ALA A 241 32.50 -2.34 6.10
CA ALA A 241 32.71 -1.14 6.91
C ALA A 241 33.83 -0.26 6.32
N ARG A 242 34.95 -0.88 5.93
CA ARG A 242 36.06 -0.19 5.27
C ARG A 242 35.63 0.47 3.96
N LEU A 243 34.93 -0.27 3.09
CA LEU A 243 34.46 0.26 1.80
C LEU A 243 33.49 1.44 1.97
N LEU A 244 32.53 1.35 2.90
CA LEU A 244 31.57 2.41 3.18
C LEU A 244 32.26 3.68 3.74
N LEU A 245 33.23 3.50 4.66
CA LEU A 245 34.00 4.62 5.25
C LEU A 245 34.96 5.25 4.23
N GLU A 246 35.55 4.45 3.34
CA GLU A 246 36.41 4.97 2.26
C GLU A 246 35.57 5.77 1.25
N ALA A 247 34.37 5.29 0.89
CA ALA A 247 33.46 6.03 0.02
C ALA A 247 33.04 7.37 0.65
N LEU A 248 32.71 7.37 1.94
CA LEU A 248 32.42 8.60 2.69
C LEU A 248 33.62 9.56 2.72
N SER A 249 34.80 9.06 3.02
CA SER A 249 36.02 9.88 3.06
C SER A 249 36.35 10.49 1.71
N ARG A 250 36.15 9.76 0.61
CA ARG A 250 36.30 10.29 -0.76
C ARG A 250 35.36 11.45 -1.03
N GLN A 251 34.12 11.32 -0.61
CA GLN A 251 33.09 12.35 -0.79
C GLN A 251 33.40 13.60 0.07
N GLU A 252 33.80 13.42 1.33
CA GLU A 252 34.21 14.50 2.22
C GLU A 252 35.42 15.25 1.66
N ALA A 253 36.45 14.54 1.15
CA ALA A 253 37.61 15.14 0.52
C ALA A 253 37.29 15.86 -0.80
N ALA A 254 36.33 15.36 -1.57
CA ALA A 254 35.88 16.02 -2.81
C ALA A 254 35.15 17.34 -2.50
N ALA A 255 34.34 17.35 -1.46
CA ALA A 255 33.65 18.56 -0.99
C ALA A 255 34.66 19.63 -0.52
N GLN A 256 35.66 19.26 0.28
CA GLN A 256 36.70 20.17 0.76
C GLN A 256 37.52 20.78 -0.40
N LYS A 257 37.90 19.98 -1.40
CA LYS A 257 38.62 20.49 -2.58
C LYS A 257 37.78 21.44 -3.44
N GLY A 258 36.44 21.19 -3.49
CA GLY A 258 35.52 22.10 -4.14
C GLY A 258 35.41 23.44 -3.45
N GLU A 259 35.55 23.47 -2.10
CA GLU A 259 35.62 24.69 -1.27
C GLU A 259 36.89 25.48 -1.47
N GLU A 260 38.06 24.80 -1.46
CA GLU A 260 39.33 25.45 -1.70
C GLU A 260 39.35 26.15 -3.06
N LYS A 261 38.86 25.51 -4.12
CA LYS A 261 38.77 26.12 -5.45
C LYS A 261 37.81 27.32 -5.50
N LYS A 262 36.65 27.23 -4.83
CA LYS A 262 35.69 28.35 -4.78
C LYS A 262 36.23 29.51 -3.96
N ASN A 263 36.96 29.26 -2.88
CA ASN A 263 37.60 30.30 -2.10
C ASN A 263 38.77 30.94 -2.87
N ASP A 264 39.52 30.20 -3.66
CA ASP A 264 40.57 30.75 -4.53
C ASP A 264 40.00 31.59 -5.67
N GLU A 265 38.87 31.16 -6.29
CA GLU A 265 38.16 31.94 -7.31
C GLU A 265 37.48 33.18 -6.71
N ALA A 266 36.94 33.12 -5.50
CA ALA A 266 36.38 34.29 -4.78
C ALA A 266 37.49 35.28 -4.38
N SER A 267 38.68 34.81 -4.02
CA SER A 267 39.85 35.68 -3.70
C SER A 267 40.43 36.38 -4.93
N LEU A 268 40.20 35.86 -6.13
CA LEU A 268 40.60 36.49 -7.39
C LEU A 268 39.56 37.52 -7.92
N ALA A 269 38.37 37.59 -7.31
CA ALA A 269 37.30 38.52 -7.68
C ALA A 269 37.28 39.80 -6.79
N ASP A 270 38.20 39.96 -5.84
CA ASP A 270 38.36 41.18 -5.04
C ASP A 270 39.00 42.32 -5.85
N LEU A 271 38.21 42.95 -6.73
CA LEU A 271 38.40 44.33 -7.12
C LEU A 271 37.36 45.18 -6.37
N PRO A 272 37.77 46.36 -5.83
CA PRO A 272 36.95 47.12 -4.90
C PRO A 272 35.76 47.73 -5.63
N LEU A 273 34.54 47.27 -5.30
CA LEU A 273 33.29 48.01 -5.55
C LEU A 273 32.89 48.69 -4.23
N GLU A 274 32.76 49.99 -4.32
CA GLU A 274 32.29 50.86 -3.25
C GLU A 274 30.91 50.44 -2.77
N ASP A 275 30.75 50.55 -1.45
CA ASP A 275 29.49 50.51 -0.67
C ASP A 275 28.80 49.15 -0.44
N GLY A 276 29.20 48.52 0.66
CA GLY A 276 28.37 48.10 1.80
C GLY A 276 27.25 47.13 1.55
N GLU A 277 27.53 45.86 1.64
CA GLU A 277 26.87 44.84 2.45
C GLU A 277 27.42 43.46 2.07
N ILE A 278 28.29 42.96 2.90
CA ILE A 278 28.79 41.57 2.82
C ILE A 278 27.63 40.68 3.26
N ALA A 279 26.92 40.09 2.31
CA ALA A 279 26.03 38.99 2.60
C ALA A 279 26.86 37.80 3.05
N ALA A 280 26.82 37.52 4.34
CA ALA A 280 27.48 36.37 4.95
C ALA A 280 27.06 35.05 4.32
N PRO A 281 27.92 34.06 4.25
CA PRO A 281 27.72 32.78 3.56
C PRO A 281 26.84 31.82 4.37
N GLU A 282 25.53 32.11 4.56
CA GLU A 282 24.63 31.21 5.27
C GLU A 282 24.24 29.94 4.48
N ALA A 283 24.29 30.00 3.17
CA ALA A 283 24.10 28.83 2.31
C ALA A 283 25.27 27.83 2.45
N PHE A 284 26.47 28.34 2.50
CA PHE A 284 27.74 27.57 2.62
C PHE A 284 27.85 26.79 3.95
N THR A 285 27.46 27.42 5.07
CA THR A 285 27.41 26.76 6.39
C THR A 285 26.35 25.67 6.48
N ARG A 286 25.35 25.66 5.61
CA ARG A 286 24.24 24.70 5.63
C ARG A 286 24.57 23.42 4.88
N GLU A 287 25.25 23.49 3.75
CA GLU A 287 25.72 22.32 2.98
C GLU A 287 26.76 21.53 3.79
N ASN A 288 27.70 22.17 4.42
CA ASN A 288 28.69 21.52 5.28
C ASN A 288 28.05 20.84 6.49
N ARG A 289 27.09 21.45 7.14
CA ARG A 289 26.34 20.82 8.25
C ARG A 289 25.51 19.61 7.79
N THR A 290 25.05 19.60 6.54
CA THR A 290 24.28 18.49 5.98
C THR A 290 25.20 17.31 5.72
N MET A 291 26.37 17.54 5.13
CA MET A 291 27.40 16.54 4.88
C MET A 291 27.94 15.94 6.19
N GLU A 292 28.26 16.78 7.18
CA GLU A 292 28.67 16.33 8.49
C GLU A 292 27.66 15.40 9.15
N ARG A 293 26.38 15.80 9.14
CA ARG A 293 25.28 14.96 9.67
C ARG A 293 25.10 13.65 8.94
N PHE A 294 25.23 13.66 7.61
CA PHE A 294 25.21 12.44 6.81
C PHE A 294 26.38 11.53 7.18
N GLY A 295 27.59 12.09 7.30
CA GLY A 295 28.78 11.37 7.71
C GLY A 295 28.67 10.78 9.13
N GLU A 296 28.14 11.54 10.09
CA GLU A 296 27.88 11.03 11.45
C GLU A 296 26.91 9.84 11.45
N LYS A 297 25.79 9.94 10.72
CA LYS A 297 24.81 8.86 10.59
C LYS A 297 25.41 7.62 9.93
N MET A 298 26.22 7.83 8.90
CA MET A 298 26.88 6.74 8.20
C MET A 298 27.87 6.02 9.12
N ARG A 299 28.73 6.75 9.84
CA ARG A 299 29.66 6.17 10.82
C ARG A 299 28.91 5.42 11.93
N ALA A 300 27.79 5.97 12.43
CA ALA A 300 26.95 5.30 13.41
C ALA A 300 26.35 4.00 12.85
N ALA A 301 25.83 4.02 11.61
CA ALA A 301 25.29 2.83 10.95
C ALA A 301 26.36 1.74 10.71
N VAL A 302 27.57 2.15 10.32
CA VAL A 302 28.73 1.24 10.16
C VAL A 302 29.13 0.64 11.51
N SER A 303 29.20 1.43 12.58
CA SER A 303 29.49 0.93 13.92
C SER A 303 28.42 -0.05 14.43
N GLN A 304 27.15 0.22 14.17
CA GLN A 304 26.06 -0.71 14.48
C GLN A 304 26.21 -2.03 13.71
N MET A 305 26.52 -1.96 12.40
CA MET A 305 26.73 -3.13 11.57
C MET A 305 27.92 -3.99 12.09
N GLN A 306 29.02 -3.37 12.48
CA GLN A 306 30.18 -4.06 13.08
C GLN A 306 29.81 -4.72 14.42
N SER A 307 28.84 -4.17 15.14
CA SER A 307 28.28 -4.75 16.37
C SER A 307 27.16 -5.78 16.10
N GLY A 308 26.94 -6.17 14.84
CA GLY A 308 25.90 -7.13 14.45
C GLY A 308 24.48 -6.57 14.49
N VAL A 309 24.29 -5.25 14.49
CA VAL A 309 22.97 -4.61 14.53
C VAL A 309 22.66 -3.99 13.17
N SER A 310 21.52 -4.38 12.57
CA SER A 310 21.08 -3.78 11.31
C SER A 310 20.59 -2.34 11.50
N SER A 311 20.87 -1.49 10.52
CA SER A 311 20.47 -0.08 10.52
C SER A 311 19.73 0.26 9.22
N ARG A 312 18.69 1.09 9.29
CA ARG A 312 17.96 1.61 8.12
C ARG A 312 18.85 2.32 7.10
N MET A 313 19.91 2.92 7.56
CA MET A 313 20.85 3.59 6.67
C MET A 313 21.47 2.61 5.69
N LEU A 314 21.69 1.35 6.11
CA LEU A 314 22.26 0.30 5.28
C LEU A 314 21.36 -0.11 4.12
N GLU A 315 20.06 0.05 4.24
CA GLU A 315 19.13 -0.23 3.14
C GLU A 315 19.40 0.62 1.89
N LYS A 316 20.00 1.80 2.08
CA LYS A 316 20.41 2.69 0.99
C LYS A 316 21.74 2.27 0.32
N PHE A 317 22.34 1.17 0.76
CA PHE A 317 23.63 0.66 0.29
C PHE A 317 23.59 -0.83 0.00
N ILE A 318 22.40 -1.36 -0.35
CA ILE A 318 22.20 -2.79 -0.60
C ILE A 318 23.13 -3.34 -1.69
N ASN A 319 23.47 -2.52 -2.68
CA ASN A 319 24.41 -2.84 -3.75
C ASN A 319 25.86 -2.99 -3.27
N LEU A 320 26.24 -2.31 -2.19
CA LEU A 320 27.56 -2.45 -1.57
C LEU A 320 27.58 -3.53 -0.49
N LEU A 321 26.47 -3.69 0.26
CA LEU A 321 26.36 -4.70 1.32
C LEU A 321 26.47 -6.13 0.80
N TYR A 322 25.95 -6.36 -0.39
CA TYR A 322 25.94 -7.68 -1.00
C TYR A 322 26.65 -7.59 -2.35
N GLY A 323 27.79 -8.23 -2.51
CA GLY A 323 28.62 -8.15 -3.73
C GLY A 323 27.85 -8.51 -5.01
N GLN A 324 26.76 -9.27 -4.89
CA GLN A 324 25.75 -9.50 -5.95
C GLN A 324 24.38 -9.28 -5.35
N THR A 325 23.59 -8.43 -5.99
CA THR A 325 22.18 -8.22 -5.67
C THR A 325 21.30 -9.08 -6.59
N GLU A 326 20.13 -9.42 -6.14
CA GLU A 326 19.14 -10.17 -6.89
C GLU A 326 17.92 -9.32 -7.21
N THR A 327 17.02 -9.84 -8.02
CA THR A 327 15.69 -9.30 -8.33
C THR A 327 14.63 -10.29 -7.89
N ILE A 328 13.37 -9.94 -7.97
CA ILE A 328 12.28 -10.90 -7.70
C ILE A 328 12.31 -12.13 -8.61
N LEU A 329 12.88 -11.99 -9.81
CA LEU A 329 13.01 -13.11 -10.74
C LEU A 329 13.93 -14.22 -10.19
N ASP A 330 14.98 -13.84 -9.46
CA ASP A 330 15.93 -14.77 -8.88
C ASP A 330 15.33 -15.56 -7.71
N TYR A 331 14.30 -15.00 -7.07
CA TYR A 331 13.53 -15.66 -6.00
C TYR A 331 12.53 -16.68 -6.56
N MET A 332 12.09 -16.52 -7.82
CA MET A 332 11.06 -17.36 -8.43
C MET A 332 11.66 -18.49 -9.25
N ASN A 333 10.99 -19.66 -9.23
CA ASN A 333 11.44 -20.80 -10.01
C ASN A 333 10.83 -20.78 -11.42
N ARG A 334 11.62 -20.37 -12.42
CA ARG A 334 11.23 -20.32 -13.84
C ARG A 334 9.87 -19.64 -14.09
N PRO A 335 9.67 -18.39 -13.63
CA PRO A 335 8.39 -17.72 -13.79
C PRO A 335 8.05 -17.46 -15.25
N ILE A 336 6.76 -17.26 -15.54
CA ILE A 336 6.29 -16.60 -16.75
C ILE A 336 6.10 -15.13 -16.38
N VAL A 337 6.85 -14.22 -17.00
CA VAL A 337 6.74 -12.78 -16.77
C VAL A 337 5.68 -12.21 -17.69
N VAL A 338 4.61 -11.70 -17.12
CA VAL A 338 3.51 -11.09 -17.84
C VAL A 338 3.69 -9.58 -17.87
N LEU A 339 3.71 -8.99 -19.05
CA LEU A 339 3.81 -7.56 -19.28
C LEU A 339 2.44 -7.04 -19.74
N ASP A 340 1.71 -6.37 -18.87
CA ASP A 340 0.43 -5.74 -19.22
C ASP A 340 0.67 -4.39 -19.89
N GLU A 341 0.34 -4.26 -21.16
CA GLU A 341 0.61 -3.08 -22.01
C GLU A 341 2.10 -2.68 -21.95
N PRO A 342 3.01 -3.45 -22.58
CA PRO A 342 4.47 -3.28 -22.45
C PRO A 342 4.99 -1.87 -22.68
N GLU A 343 4.39 -1.11 -23.59
CA GLU A 343 4.81 0.27 -23.84
C GLU A 343 4.55 1.20 -22.65
N ALA A 344 3.40 1.04 -21.99
CA ALA A 344 3.09 1.79 -20.76
C ALA A 344 4.04 1.41 -19.63
N LEU A 345 4.34 0.10 -19.48
CA LEU A 345 5.32 -0.39 -18.51
C LEU A 345 6.72 0.21 -18.74
N PHE A 346 7.19 0.20 -20.01
CA PHE A 346 8.50 0.73 -20.34
C PHE A 346 8.59 2.24 -20.15
N ALA A 347 7.52 2.97 -20.52
CA ALA A 347 7.46 4.40 -20.26
C ALA A 347 7.47 4.72 -18.76
N ARG A 348 6.78 3.90 -17.94
CA ARG A 348 6.82 4.02 -16.48
C ARG A 348 8.20 3.73 -15.92
N MET A 349 8.87 2.68 -16.39
CA MET A 349 10.25 2.35 -15.98
C MET A 349 11.21 3.50 -16.31
N ASP A 350 11.15 4.06 -17.51
CA ASP A 350 11.98 5.19 -17.93
C ASP A 350 11.72 6.43 -17.09
N SER A 351 10.45 6.74 -16.81
CA SER A 351 10.08 7.86 -15.93
C SER A 351 10.66 7.66 -14.53
N ARG A 352 10.52 6.45 -13.97
CA ARG A 352 11.00 6.15 -12.62
C ARG A 352 12.52 6.22 -12.52
N THR A 353 13.24 5.71 -13.51
CA THR A 353 14.70 5.83 -13.57
C THR A 353 15.13 7.30 -13.66
N GLY A 354 14.48 8.10 -14.51
CA GLY A 354 14.76 9.53 -14.62
C GLY A 354 14.45 10.32 -13.32
N GLU A 355 13.37 9.98 -12.62
CA GLU A 355 13.06 10.55 -11.30
C GLU A 355 14.15 10.22 -10.26
N PHE A 356 14.64 8.98 -10.29
CA PHE A 356 15.72 8.52 -9.41
C PHE A 356 17.03 9.23 -9.73
N ASP A 357 17.42 9.36 -11.00
CA ASP A 357 18.65 10.05 -11.41
C ASP A 357 18.65 11.52 -10.99
N GLN A 358 17.51 12.19 -11.12
CA GLN A 358 17.35 13.55 -10.61
C GLN A 358 17.47 13.63 -9.09
N ALA A 359 16.85 12.70 -8.38
CA ALA A 359 16.88 12.66 -6.93
C ALA A 359 18.27 12.38 -6.36
N ILE A 360 19.00 11.42 -6.94
CA ILE A 360 20.35 11.08 -6.50
C ILE A 360 21.34 12.23 -6.82
N THR A 361 21.24 12.84 -8.02
CA THR A 361 22.07 13.97 -8.39
C THR A 361 21.89 15.12 -7.41
N ALA A 362 20.65 15.50 -7.12
CA ALA A 362 20.36 16.53 -6.14
C ALA A 362 20.80 16.17 -4.70
N ALA A 363 20.79 14.90 -4.33
CA ALA A 363 21.30 14.44 -3.04
C ALA A 363 22.82 14.47 -2.96
N LEU A 364 23.51 14.13 -4.06
CA LEU A 364 24.98 14.24 -4.17
C LEU A 364 25.45 15.68 -4.06
N GLU A 365 24.77 16.60 -4.76
CA GLU A 365 25.06 18.05 -4.67
C GLU A 365 24.94 18.59 -3.25
N ARG A 366 23.99 18.05 -2.45
CA ARG A 366 23.81 18.45 -1.05
C ARG A 366 24.65 17.68 -0.05
N GLY A 367 25.44 16.72 -0.49
CA GLY A 367 26.23 15.85 0.40
C GLY A 367 25.38 14.88 1.24
N GLU A 368 24.20 14.51 0.78
CA GLU A 368 23.25 13.59 1.43
C GLU A 368 23.30 12.17 0.87
N ALA A 369 24.14 11.93 -0.12
CA ALA A 369 24.29 10.64 -0.79
C ALA A 369 25.76 10.38 -1.15
N LEU A 370 26.08 9.12 -1.44
CA LEU A 370 27.37 8.71 -2.02
C LEU A 370 27.18 8.33 -3.50
N PRO A 371 28.19 8.54 -4.36
CA PRO A 371 28.13 8.18 -5.78
C PRO A 371 27.73 6.71 -6.03
N GLU A 372 28.17 5.81 -5.14
CA GLU A 372 27.89 4.39 -5.19
C GLU A 372 26.39 4.05 -5.08
N GLN A 373 25.57 4.97 -4.57
CA GLN A 373 24.12 4.79 -4.47
C GLN A 373 23.39 4.98 -5.81
N HIS A 374 24.09 5.46 -6.85
CA HIS A 374 23.50 5.53 -8.21
C HIS A 374 23.07 4.14 -8.71
N ASP A 375 23.77 3.12 -8.28
CA ASP A 375 23.51 1.72 -8.65
C ASP A 375 22.43 1.01 -7.81
N LEU A 376 21.59 1.75 -7.07
CA LEU A 376 20.50 1.17 -6.27
C LEU A 376 19.31 0.71 -7.11
N MET A 377 19.16 1.26 -8.29
CA MET A 377 18.09 0.90 -9.23
C MET A 377 18.67 0.32 -10.51
N LEU A 378 17.95 -0.64 -11.09
CA LEU A 378 18.20 -1.14 -12.43
C LEU A 378 17.68 -0.13 -13.45
N THR A 379 18.39 -0.03 -14.57
CA THR A 379 17.85 0.60 -15.77
C THR A 379 16.78 -0.30 -16.39
N ARG A 380 15.92 0.27 -17.25
CA ARG A 380 14.96 -0.53 -18.01
C ARG A 380 15.67 -1.63 -18.83
N GLU A 381 16.81 -1.33 -19.42
CA GLU A 381 17.60 -2.24 -20.25
C GLU A 381 18.09 -3.44 -19.43
N GLU A 382 18.59 -3.21 -18.24
CA GLU A 382 19.03 -4.27 -17.31
C GLU A 382 17.85 -5.13 -16.84
N ALA A 383 16.73 -4.49 -16.45
CA ALA A 383 15.52 -5.20 -16.06
C ALA A 383 14.97 -6.05 -17.21
N LEU A 384 14.96 -5.53 -18.45
CA LEU A 384 14.53 -6.27 -19.63
C LEU A 384 15.49 -7.42 -19.96
N ALA A 385 16.79 -7.23 -19.79
CA ALA A 385 17.78 -8.30 -19.97
C ALA A 385 17.58 -9.43 -18.99
N ALA A 386 17.29 -9.13 -17.72
CA ALA A 386 16.96 -10.15 -16.70
C ALA A 386 15.65 -10.88 -17.06
N MET A 387 14.60 -10.17 -17.43
CA MET A 387 13.31 -10.77 -17.82
C MET A 387 13.43 -11.66 -19.05
N ARG A 388 14.28 -11.35 -20.03
CA ARG A 388 14.50 -12.18 -21.24
C ARG A 388 15.12 -13.54 -20.95
N GLN A 389 15.68 -13.76 -19.78
CA GLN A 389 16.16 -15.10 -19.39
C GLN A 389 15.02 -16.04 -19.01
N THR A 390 13.81 -15.52 -18.92
CA THR A 390 12.57 -16.26 -18.61
C THR A 390 11.65 -16.32 -19.83
N THR A 391 10.44 -16.84 -19.65
CA THR A 391 9.38 -16.72 -20.68
C THR A 391 8.67 -15.40 -20.48
N LEU A 392 8.62 -14.56 -21.54
CA LEU A 392 7.88 -13.30 -21.55
C LEU A 392 6.52 -13.48 -22.23
N LEU A 393 5.48 -12.97 -21.59
CA LEU A 393 4.13 -12.88 -22.13
C LEU A 393 3.69 -11.43 -22.17
N ALA A 394 3.78 -10.79 -23.33
CA ALA A 394 3.31 -9.44 -23.56
C ALA A 394 1.83 -9.43 -23.94
N LEU A 395 1.00 -8.78 -23.15
CA LEU A 395 -0.45 -8.71 -23.34
C LEU A 395 -0.86 -7.30 -23.74
N THR A 396 -1.56 -7.17 -24.86
CA THR A 396 -2.00 -5.86 -25.37
C THR A 396 -3.48 -5.87 -25.76
N THR A 397 -4.14 -4.76 -25.50
CA THR A 397 -5.55 -4.57 -25.91
C THR A 397 -5.66 -4.42 -27.43
N ILE A 398 -4.76 -3.69 -28.04
CA ILE A 398 -4.72 -3.44 -29.47
C ILE A 398 -3.43 -4.02 -30.03
N LEU A 399 -3.49 -4.60 -31.23
CA LEU A 399 -2.31 -5.10 -31.92
C LEU A 399 -1.36 -3.91 -32.20
N ARG A 400 -0.27 -3.87 -31.47
CA ARG A 400 0.82 -2.91 -31.68
C ARG A 400 2.13 -3.67 -31.84
N PRO A 401 3.03 -3.22 -32.71
CA PRO A 401 4.36 -3.82 -32.81
C PRO A 401 5.08 -3.60 -31.48
N VAL A 402 5.44 -4.67 -30.79
CA VAL A 402 6.31 -4.61 -29.62
C VAL A 402 7.74 -4.85 -30.09
N GLU A 403 8.23 -3.96 -30.96
CA GLU A 403 9.52 -4.11 -31.66
C GLU A 403 10.69 -4.32 -30.72
N LYS A 404 10.66 -3.67 -29.56
CA LYS A 404 11.71 -3.80 -28.53
C LYS A 404 11.81 -5.20 -27.95
N LEU A 405 10.73 -5.99 -27.96
CA LEU A 405 10.73 -7.35 -27.38
C LEU A 405 11.16 -8.44 -28.35
N LYS A 406 11.04 -8.24 -29.67
CA LYS A 406 11.32 -9.23 -30.74
C LYS A 406 10.59 -10.55 -30.47
N PRO A 407 9.23 -10.58 -30.55
CA PRO A 407 8.44 -11.76 -30.21
C PRO A 407 8.81 -12.99 -31.05
N THR A 408 8.87 -14.15 -30.41
CA THR A 408 9.00 -15.46 -31.07
C THR A 408 7.65 -16.00 -31.56
N LEU A 409 6.56 -15.55 -30.89
CA LEU A 409 5.19 -15.84 -31.30
C LEU A 409 4.35 -14.55 -31.23
N LEU A 410 3.61 -14.31 -32.31
CA LEU A 410 2.54 -13.30 -32.35
C LEU A 410 1.21 -14.04 -32.42
N CYS A 411 0.32 -13.81 -31.51
CA CYS A 411 -1.03 -14.38 -31.54
C CYS A 411 -2.10 -13.34 -31.28
N GLN A 412 -3.26 -13.56 -31.88
CA GLN A 412 -4.42 -12.69 -31.69
C GLN A 412 -5.52 -13.49 -30.98
N MET A 413 -5.86 -13.06 -29.77
CA MET A 413 -6.86 -13.76 -28.94
C MET A 413 -8.31 -13.38 -29.28
N GLY A 414 -8.53 -12.35 -30.11
CA GLY A 414 -9.85 -11.99 -30.63
C GLY A 414 -10.92 -11.77 -29.58
N GLY A 415 -10.51 -11.31 -28.39
CA GLY A 415 -11.43 -11.08 -27.28
C GLY A 415 -12.01 -9.67 -27.28
N MET A 416 -13.04 -9.48 -26.50
CA MET A 416 -13.67 -8.18 -26.26
C MET A 416 -14.16 -8.09 -24.81
N GLY A 417 -14.28 -6.86 -24.28
CA GLY A 417 -14.93 -6.65 -22.98
C GLY A 417 -16.41 -7.02 -22.99
N ALA A 418 -16.94 -7.46 -21.89
CA ALA A 418 -18.40 -7.61 -21.73
C ALA A 418 -19.10 -6.25 -21.78
N GLY A 419 -20.35 -6.25 -22.24
CA GLY A 419 -21.17 -5.05 -22.21
C GLY A 419 -21.49 -4.63 -20.79
N ASN A 420 -21.44 -3.32 -20.52
CA ASN A 420 -21.92 -2.80 -19.24
C ASN A 420 -23.44 -2.57 -19.30
N TYR A 421 -24.18 -3.39 -18.58
CA TYR A 421 -25.64 -3.33 -18.58
C TYR A 421 -26.21 -2.26 -17.61
N GLY A 422 -25.42 -1.84 -16.60
CA GLY A 422 -25.79 -0.73 -15.72
C GLY A 422 -27.09 -0.92 -14.96
N GLY A 423 -27.42 -2.13 -14.57
CA GLY A 423 -28.68 -2.49 -13.88
C GLY A 423 -29.87 -2.76 -14.81
N ARG A 424 -29.68 -2.74 -16.14
CA ARG A 424 -30.71 -3.07 -17.12
C ARG A 424 -30.79 -4.58 -17.32
N THR A 425 -31.37 -5.26 -16.34
CA THR A 425 -31.47 -6.73 -16.31
C THR A 425 -32.15 -7.30 -17.54
N HIS A 426 -33.22 -6.62 -18.01
CA HIS A 426 -33.94 -7.04 -19.21
C HIS A 426 -33.07 -7.08 -20.48
N ASP A 427 -32.24 -6.04 -20.73
CA ASP A 427 -31.35 -6.01 -21.90
C ASP A 427 -30.31 -7.13 -21.82
N MET A 428 -29.79 -7.38 -20.62
CA MET A 428 -28.83 -8.45 -20.37
C MET A 428 -29.44 -9.83 -20.61
N CYS A 429 -30.64 -10.07 -20.09
CA CYS A 429 -31.37 -11.35 -20.28
C CYS A 429 -31.73 -11.58 -21.74
N ALA A 430 -32.06 -10.52 -22.51
CA ALA A 430 -32.26 -10.63 -23.94
C ALA A 430 -31.00 -11.07 -24.70
N ASP A 431 -29.81 -10.54 -24.31
CA ASP A 431 -28.55 -11.00 -24.85
C ASP A 431 -28.26 -12.45 -24.46
N PHE A 432 -28.53 -12.85 -23.21
CA PHE A 432 -28.28 -14.22 -22.74
C PHE A 432 -29.19 -15.22 -23.49
N ILE A 433 -30.47 -14.90 -23.72
CA ILE A 433 -31.37 -15.76 -24.49
C ILE A 433 -30.83 -15.96 -25.90
N ARG A 434 -30.37 -14.88 -26.56
CA ARG A 434 -29.79 -14.97 -27.89
C ARG A 434 -28.51 -15.83 -27.86
N TRP A 435 -27.61 -15.60 -26.89
CA TRP A 435 -26.41 -16.38 -26.76
C TRP A 435 -26.65 -17.86 -26.46
N GLN A 436 -27.68 -18.19 -25.67
CA GLN A 436 -28.10 -19.57 -25.46
C GLN A 436 -28.57 -20.25 -26.75
N GLN A 437 -29.33 -19.52 -27.58
CA GLN A 437 -29.79 -20.00 -28.91
C GLN A 437 -28.61 -20.19 -29.88
N ASP A 438 -27.59 -19.34 -29.76
CA ASP A 438 -26.35 -19.40 -30.57
C ASP A 438 -25.30 -20.37 -29.97
N GLU A 439 -25.69 -21.19 -28.98
CA GLU A 439 -24.81 -22.16 -28.31
C GLU A 439 -23.59 -21.58 -27.60
N TRP A 440 -23.70 -20.35 -27.08
CA TRP A 440 -22.64 -19.77 -26.27
C TRP A 440 -22.63 -20.40 -24.87
N ARG A 441 -21.42 -20.53 -24.28
CA ARG A 441 -21.19 -20.86 -22.88
C ARG A 441 -21.14 -19.57 -22.08
N ILE A 442 -22.08 -19.39 -21.14
CA ILE A 442 -22.23 -18.14 -20.39
C ILE A 442 -21.85 -18.42 -18.94
N LEU A 443 -20.82 -17.71 -18.47
CA LEU A 443 -20.34 -17.75 -17.09
C LEU A 443 -20.68 -16.42 -16.42
N VAL A 444 -21.50 -16.43 -15.38
CA VAL A 444 -21.85 -15.24 -14.61
C VAL A 444 -21.18 -15.31 -13.25
N LEU A 445 -20.41 -14.28 -12.91
CA LEU A 445 -19.68 -14.18 -11.65
C LEU A 445 -20.45 -13.26 -10.70
N SER A 446 -21.09 -13.84 -9.70
CA SER A 446 -22.05 -13.15 -8.83
C SER A 446 -21.39 -12.36 -7.69
N GLY A 447 -20.15 -12.67 -7.33
CA GLY A 447 -19.46 -12.06 -6.19
C GLY A 447 -19.81 -12.64 -4.81
N GLY A 448 -20.73 -13.64 -4.76
CA GLY A 448 -21.11 -14.32 -3.53
C GLY A 448 -22.27 -15.26 -3.72
N ALA A 449 -22.38 -16.27 -2.83
CA ALA A 449 -23.36 -17.35 -2.98
C ALA A 449 -24.83 -16.84 -2.90
N ALA A 450 -25.16 -16.03 -1.91
CA ALA A 450 -26.52 -15.50 -1.75
C ALA A 450 -26.93 -14.61 -2.94
N ARG A 451 -25.98 -13.82 -3.49
CA ARG A 451 -26.23 -13.03 -4.69
C ARG A 451 -26.43 -13.92 -5.91
N GLY A 452 -25.64 -15.00 -6.04
CA GLY A 452 -25.75 -15.96 -7.13
C GLY A 452 -27.12 -16.59 -7.23
N GLU A 453 -27.67 -16.99 -6.10
CA GLU A 453 -29.02 -17.60 -6.08
C GLU A 453 -30.11 -16.58 -6.43
N ARG A 454 -30.03 -15.35 -5.94
CA ARG A 454 -30.97 -14.28 -6.35
C ARG A 454 -30.87 -13.96 -7.85
N MET A 455 -29.65 -13.93 -8.39
CA MET A 455 -29.44 -13.71 -9.83
C MET A 455 -30.08 -14.86 -10.64
N ARG A 456 -29.92 -16.10 -10.20
CA ARG A 456 -30.52 -17.26 -10.82
C ARG A 456 -32.04 -17.09 -10.92
N GLN A 457 -32.69 -16.73 -9.81
CA GLN A 457 -34.11 -16.52 -9.75
C GLN A 457 -34.58 -15.36 -10.65
N SER A 458 -33.88 -14.24 -10.62
CA SER A 458 -34.17 -13.10 -11.50
C SER A 458 -33.98 -13.44 -12.99
N PHE A 459 -33.03 -14.29 -13.34
CA PHE A 459 -32.84 -14.74 -14.72
C PHE A 459 -33.94 -15.68 -15.19
N GLU A 460 -34.38 -16.59 -14.32
CA GLU A 460 -35.53 -17.48 -14.59
C GLU A 460 -36.81 -16.69 -14.83
N ASP A 461 -37.06 -15.64 -14.04
CA ASP A 461 -38.22 -14.75 -14.18
C ASP A 461 -38.24 -14.04 -15.56
N GLU A 462 -37.06 -13.73 -16.10
CA GLU A 462 -36.86 -13.13 -17.44
C GLU A 462 -36.72 -14.17 -18.58
N GLY A 463 -36.88 -15.48 -18.27
CA GLY A 463 -36.86 -16.55 -19.27
C GLY A 463 -35.46 -17.10 -19.62
N VAL A 464 -34.40 -16.71 -18.89
CA VAL A 464 -33.05 -17.28 -19.05
C VAL A 464 -32.94 -18.55 -18.20
N LYS A 465 -32.55 -19.66 -18.82
CA LYS A 465 -32.23 -20.90 -18.09
C LYS A 465 -30.82 -20.79 -17.49
N ALA A 466 -30.73 -20.56 -16.18
CA ALA A 466 -29.48 -20.42 -15.48
C ALA A 466 -29.37 -21.42 -14.31
N ALA A 467 -28.22 -22.01 -14.13
CA ALA A 467 -27.89 -22.87 -13.00
C ALA A 467 -26.87 -22.19 -12.08
N PHE A 468 -27.09 -22.26 -10.77
CA PHE A 468 -26.11 -21.79 -9.78
C PHE A 468 -25.21 -22.93 -9.37
N ASP A 469 -23.90 -22.73 -9.50
CA ASP A 469 -22.85 -23.69 -9.11
C ASP A 469 -21.97 -23.09 -8.03
N GLU A 470 -22.31 -23.35 -6.78
CA GLU A 470 -21.60 -22.84 -5.61
C GLU A 470 -20.17 -23.39 -5.48
N LEU A 471 -19.96 -24.62 -5.90
CA LEU A 471 -18.68 -25.31 -5.76
C LEU A 471 -17.74 -25.10 -6.96
N GLY A 472 -18.24 -24.62 -8.09
CA GLY A 472 -17.47 -24.51 -9.32
C GLY A 472 -17.05 -25.87 -9.88
N ALA A 473 -17.98 -26.82 -9.90
CA ALA A 473 -17.68 -28.21 -10.22
C ALA A 473 -17.43 -28.46 -11.72
N ALA A 474 -18.04 -27.64 -12.60
CA ALA A 474 -17.91 -27.83 -14.05
C ALA A 474 -18.05 -26.52 -14.84
N ALA A 475 -17.39 -26.45 -16.01
CA ALA A 475 -17.64 -25.43 -17.00
C ALA A 475 -19.05 -25.59 -17.63
N PRO A 476 -19.70 -24.47 -18.06
CA PRO A 476 -20.99 -24.56 -18.74
C PRO A 476 -20.84 -25.28 -20.08
N GLN A 477 -21.89 -26.03 -20.46
CA GLN A 477 -22.00 -26.66 -21.78
C GLN A 477 -22.48 -25.61 -22.82
N ASN A 478 -22.43 -25.98 -24.10
CA ASN A 478 -22.93 -25.14 -25.16
C ASN A 478 -24.40 -24.78 -24.93
N GLY A 479 -24.73 -23.48 -25.00
CA GLY A 479 -26.07 -22.96 -24.73
C GLY A 479 -26.45 -22.90 -23.24
N GLU A 480 -25.52 -23.17 -22.33
CA GLU A 480 -25.76 -23.14 -20.89
C GLU A 480 -25.30 -21.82 -20.26
N CYS A 481 -26.09 -21.31 -19.31
CA CYS A 481 -25.71 -20.21 -18.43
C CYS A 481 -25.49 -20.75 -17.01
N ARG A 482 -24.28 -20.55 -16.47
CA ARG A 482 -23.97 -20.90 -15.08
C ARG A 482 -23.49 -19.70 -14.30
N ILE A 483 -23.93 -19.62 -13.06
CA ILE A 483 -23.60 -18.56 -12.11
C ILE A 483 -22.66 -19.12 -11.06
N TYR A 484 -21.55 -18.41 -10.79
CA TYR A 484 -20.52 -18.81 -9.83
C TYR A 484 -20.31 -17.69 -8.80
N PRO A 485 -20.04 -18.00 -7.52
CA PRO A 485 -19.81 -17.01 -6.46
C PRO A 485 -18.38 -16.44 -6.48
N LEU A 486 -17.90 -16.08 -7.66
CA LEU A 486 -16.57 -15.47 -7.88
C LEU A 486 -16.72 -13.99 -8.25
N THR A 487 -15.66 -13.23 -8.04
CA THR A 487 -15.58 -11.81 -8.41
C THR A 487 -14.40 -11.60 -9.36
N LEU A 488 -14.60 -10.85 -10.44
CA LEU A 488 -13.57 -10.28 -11.28
C LEU A 488 -13.83 -8.79 -11.50
N SER A 489 -12.80 -8.05 -11.81
CA SER A 489 -12.86 -6.60 -12.07
C SER A 489 -13.74 -6.23 -13.26
N GLY A 490 -13.95 -7.13 -14.21
CA GLY A 490 -14.80 -6.96 -15.37
C GLY A 490 -14.97 -8.26 -16.15
N GLY A 491 -16.05 -8.32 -16.91
CA GLY A 491 -16.34 -9.45 -17.79
C GLY A 491 -15.65 -9.31 -19.16
N PHE A 492 -15.66 -10.40 -19.90
CA PHE A 492 -15.06 -10.48 -21.21
C PHE A 492 -15.70 -11.59 -22.06
N GLN A 493 -15.43 -11.58 -23.36
CA GLN A 493 -15.93 -12.55 -24.30
C GLN A 493 -14.79 -13.08 -25.18
N TYR A 494 -14.91 -14.36 -25.55
CA TYR A 494 -14.13 -15.00 -26.60
C TYR A 494 -15.09 -15.41 -27.76
N PRO A 495 -15.39 -14.51 -28.70
CA PRO A 495 -16.38 -14.79 -29.75
C PRO A 495 -16.03 -15.99 -30.61
N ALA A 496 -14.74 -16.24 -30.87
CA ALA A 496 -14.29 -17.36 -31.71
C ALA A 496 -14.65 -18.73 -31.13
N ILE A 497 -14.78 -18.85 -29.81
CA ILE A 497 -15.15 -20.08 -29.11
C ILE A 497 -16.48 -19.98 -28.38
N LYS A 498 -17.24 -18.89 -28.63
CA LYS A 498 -18.57 -18.64 -28.09
C LYS A 498 -18.62 -18.72 -26.55
N VAL A 499 -17.71 -18.04 -25.88
CA VAL A 499 -17.65 -17.94 -24.41
C VAL A 499 -17.85 -16.51 -23.97
N ALA A 500 -18.76 -16.30 -23.03
CA ALA A 500 -18.98 -15.02 -22.36
C ALA A 500 -18.82 -15.17 -20.86
N VAL A 501 -17.98 -14.35 -20.26
CA VAL A 501 -17.81 -14.21 -18.81
C VAL A 501 -18.34 -12.85 -18.42
N ILE A 502 -19.33 -12.81 -17.53
CA ILE A 502 -20.01 -11.58 -17.08
C ILE A 502 -19.70 -11.39 -15.60
N ALA A 503 -19.06 -10.30 -15.23
CA ALA A 503 -18.79 -9.98 -13.85
C ALA A 503 -19.95 -9.21 -13.20
N SER A 504 -20.07 -9.25 -11.88
CA SER A 504 -21.11 -8.53 -11.13
C SER A 504 -21.10 -7.02 -11.41
N GLY A 505 -19.94 -6.43 -11.65
CA GLY A 505 -19.79 -5.03 -12.03
C GLY A 505 -20.42 -4.68 -13.38
N ASP A 506 -20.46 -5.61 -14.33
CA ASP A 506 -21.08 -5.42 -15.64
C ASP A 506 -22.61 -5.45 -15.54
N VAL A 507 -23.13 -6.25 -14.62
CA VAL A 507 -24.57 -6.40 -14.37
C VAL A 507 -25.15 -5.13 -13.75
N TYR A 508 -24.56 -4.66 -12.67
CA TYR A 508 -25.10 -3.54 -11.87
C TYR A 508 -24.50 -2.18 -12.23
N GLY A 509 -23.50 -2.13 -13.07
CA GLY A 509 -22.76 -0.94 -13.46
C GLY A 509 -21.70 -0.56 -12.43
N ALA A 510 -20.44 -0.66 -12.80
CA ALA A 510 -19.38 -0.02 -12.04
C ALA A 510 -19.66 1.49 -12.01
N LYS A 511 -19.90 2.06 -10.85
CA LYS A 511 -19.98 3.52 -10.71
C LYS A 511 -18.61 4.09 -11.11
N SER A 512 -18.52 4.54 -12.37
CA SER A 512 -17.40 5.38 -12.81
C SER A 512 -17.34 6.57 -11.86
N ALA A 513 -16.30 6.61 -11.03
CA ALA A 513 -15.95 7.76 -10.23
C ALA A 513 -15.44 8.90 -11.12
N LYS A 514 -16.30 9.39 -12.02
CA LYS A 514 -16.16 10.70 -12.67
C LYS A 514 -16.80 11.75 -11.75
N GLY A 515 -16.31 11.84 -10.53
CA GLY A 515 -16.50 13.00 -9.68
C GLY A 515 -15.44 14.02 -10.06
N LYS A 516 -15.85 15.17 -10.61
CA LYS A 516 -15.00 16.36 -10.64
C LYS A 516 -14.46 16.56 -9.23
N PRO A 517 -13.16 16.86 -9.03
CA PRO A 517 -12.62 17.09 -7.71
C PRO A 517 -13.34 18.27 -7.08
N LYS A 518 -14.17 18.01 -6.08
CA LYS A 518 -14.62 19.05 -5.16
C LYS A 518 -13.40 19.48 -4.36
N LYS A 519 -13.07 20.76 -4.41
CA LYS A 519 -12.06 21.37 -3.56
C LYS A 519 -12.33 20.98 -2.10
N GLN A 520 -11.47 20.16 -1.55
CA GLN A 520 -11.45 19.88 -0.12
C GLN A 520 -10.81 21.07 0.58
N GLN A 521 -11.56 21.67 1.49
CA GLN A 521 -11.02 22.61 2.48
C GLN A 521 -10.26 21.76 3.53
N GLY A 522 -8.95 21.96 3.62
CA GLY A 522 -8.14 21.44 4.73
C GLY A 522 -7.13 20.34 4.38
N SER A 523 -6.47 20.38 3.22
CA SER A 523 -5.36 19.48 2.92
C SER A 523 -4.00 20.19 3.09
N LYS A 524 -2.98 19.41 3.43
CA LYS A 524 -1.58 19.84 3.24
C LYS A 524 -1.42 20.34 1.81
N ILE A 525 -0.70 21.44 1.64
CA ILE A 525 -0.47 22.06 0.34
C ILE A 525 0.29 21.04 -0.51
N ALA A 526 -0.41 20.43 -1.46
CA ALA A 526 0.19 19.47 -2.40
C ALA A 526 0.81 20.17 -3.63
N SER A 527 0.40 21.43 -3.88
CA SER A 527 0.92 22.26 -4.97
C SER A 527 0.85 23.74 -4.59
N PHE A 528 1.77 24.54 -5.11
CA PHE A 528 1.77 26.00 -4.93
C PHE A 528 0.50 26.69 -5.52
N THR A 529 -0.24 26.02 -6.39
CA THR A 529 -1.52 26.50 -6.95
C THR A 529 -2.65 26.55 -5.92
N ASP A 530 -2.47 25.93 -4.75
CA ASP A 530 -3.48 25.91 -3.68
C ASP A 530 -3.42 27.14 -2.77
N LEU A 531 -2.37 27.97 -2.89
CA LEU A 531 -2.18 29.21 -2.13
C LEU A 531 -2.53 30.43 -2.98
N ASN A 532 -3.35 31.30 -2.44
CA ASN A 532 -3.60 32.64 -3.00
C ASN A 532 -2.76 33.71 -2.29
N VAL A 533 -2.29 34.69 -3.03
CA VAL A 533 -1.59 35.84 -2.43
C VAL A 533 -2.51 36.51 -1.40
N GLY A 534 -1.98 36.69 -0.18
CA GLY A 534 -2.74 37.22 0.96
C GLY A 534 -3.24 36.13 1.92
N ASP A 535 -3.12 34.84 1.58
CA ASP A 535 -3.46 33.77 2.50
C ASP A 535 -2.52 33.75 3.71
N TYR A 536 -3.07 33.49 4.89
CA TYR A 536 -2.28 33.20 6.06
C TYR A 536 -1.72 31.77 5.98
N VAL A 537 -0.44 31.64 6.24
CA VAL A 537 0.27 30.36 6.23
C VAL A 537 1.01 30.15 7.55
N VAL A 538 1.12 28.90 7.97
CA VAL A 538 1.86 28.50 9.16
C VAL A 538 3.12 27.76 8.73
N HIS A 539 4.26 28.29 9.10
CA HIS A 539 5.54 27.62 8.95
C HIS A 539 5.87 26.87 10.24
N GLU A 540 6.30 25.63 10.14
CA GLU A 540 6.58 24.75 11.28
C GLU A 540 7.51 25.40 12.34
N THR A 541 8.54 26.11 11.88
CA THR A 541 9.57 26.72 12.75
C THR A 541 9.30 28.20 13.05
N HIS A 542 8.71 28.93 12.09
CA HIS A 542 8.63 30.42 12.16
C HIS A 542 7.21 30.93 12.49
N GLY A 543 6.22 30.04 12.55
CA GLY A 543 4.85 30.40 12.92
C GLY A 543 4.06 31.02 11.77
N ILE A 544 3.13 31.94 12.11
CA ILE A 544 2.13 32.47 11.19
C ILE A 544 2.68 33.64 10.41
N GLY A 545 2.60 33.59 9.08
CA GLY A 545 2.92 34.64 8.13
C GLY A 545 1.86 34.80 7.05
N ILE A 546 2.04 35.76 6.14
CA ILE A 546 1.16 36.01 4.99
C ILE A 546 1.92 35.65 3.72
N TYR A 547 1.32 34.80 2.89
CA TYR A 547 1.86 34.44 1.58
C TYR A 547 1.74 35.62 0.61
N GLN A 548 2.88 36.01 0.03
CA GLN A 548 3.00 37.19 -0.87
C GLN A 548 3.21 36.77 -2.35
N GLY A 549 3.11 35.48 -2.67
CA GLY A 549 3.33 34.96 -4.02
C GLY A 549 4.67 34.25 -4.17
N THR A 550 4.96 33.84 -5.41
CA THR A 550 6.24 33.23 -5.79
C THR A 550 7.18 34.27 -6.37
N LYS A 551 8.46 34.16 -6.06
CA LYS A 551 9.51 35.02 -6.62
C LYS A 551 10.64 34.14 -7.14
N ARG A 552 11.03 34.39 -8.39
CA ARG A 552 12.20 33.75 -8.97
C ARG A 552 13.43 34.52 -8.55
N LEU A 553 14.35 33.86 -7.88
CA LEU A 553 15.64 34.41 -7.51
C LEU A 553 16.71 33.70 -8.33
N THR A 554 17.60 34.48 -8.95
CA THR A 554 18.74 33.98 -9.68
C THR A 554 19.96 34.22 -8.79
N SER A 555 20.57 33.16 -8.31
CA SER A 555 21.83 33.20 -7.59
C SER A 555 22.80 32.26 -8.32
N GLU A 556 23.98 32.76 -8.64
CA GLU A 556 25.08 32.00 -9.26
C GLU A 556 24.70 31.24 -10.56
N GLY A 557 23.88 31.86 -11.41
CA GLY A 557 23.50 31.28 -12.71
C GLY A 557 22.35 30.26 -12.68
N ALA A 558 21.89 29.83 -11.48
CA ALA A 558 20.73 29.00 -11.31
C ALA A 558 19.51 29.82 -10.87
N SER A 559 18.42 29.75 -11.64
CA SER A 559 17.14 30.39 -11.27
C SER A 559 16.27 29.38 -10.52
N ARG A 560 15.87 29.73 -9.29
CA ARG A 560 14.95 28.92 -8.46
C ARG A 560 13.71 29.75 -8.08
N ASP A 561 12.59 29.07 -7.99
CA ASP A 561 11.33 29.68 -7.55
C ASP A 561 11.19 29.53 -6.03
N TYR A 562 10.88 30.63 -5.34
CA TYR A 562 10.71 30.70 -3.90
C TYR A 562 9.30 31.20 -3.58
N LEU A 563 8.70 30.65 -2.54
CA LEU A 563 7.53 31.19 -1.90
C LEU A 563 7.95 32.33 -0.97
N LEU A 564 7.32 33.48 -1.12
CA LEU A 564 7.56 34.64 -0.28
C LEU A 564 6.50 34.70 0.83
N VAL A 565 6.93 34.64 2.08
CA VAL A 565 6.07 34.74 3.26
C VAL A 565 6.49 35.95 4.07
N GLN A 566 5.56 36.87 4.34
CA GLN A 566 5.77 38.08 5.14
C GLN A 566 5.35 37.83 6.59
N TYR A 567 6.18 38.23 7.53
CA TYR A 567 5.98 38.17 8.97
C TYR A 567 5.76 39.51 9.61
N LEU A 568 5.58 39.56 10.92
CA LEU A 568 5.39 40.83 11.66
C LEU A 568 6.61 41.73 11.51
N GLY A 569 6.41 43.02 11.18
CA GLY A 569 7.47 44.01 11.05
C GLY A 569 8.12 44.05 9.66
N SER A 570 7.47 43.54 8.62
CA SER A 570 7.97 43.48 7.23
C SER A 570 9.10 42.46 6.95
N ASP A 571 9.44 41.62 7.91
CA ASP A 571 10.39 40.52 7.70
C ASP A 571 9.86 39.55 6.64
N LYS A 572 10.73 39.11 5.74
CA LYS A 572 10.39 38.23 4.61
C LYS A 572 11.18 36.95 4.68
N LEU A 573 10.48 35.83 4.56
CA LEU A 573 11.08 34.51 4.47
C LEU A 573 10.90 33.98 3.03
N TYR A 574 12.00 33.58 2.42
CA TYR A 574 12.01 32.93 1.11
C TYR A 574 12.13 31.43 1.32
N ILE A 575 11.11 30.70 0.89
CA ILE A 575 11.04 29.25 1.08
C ILE A 575 11.10 28.61 -0.30
N PRO A 576 12.08 27.76 -0.58
CA PRO A 576 12.15 27.04 -1.86
C PRO A 576 10.86 26.27 -2.12
N VAL A 577 10.41 26.20 -3.37
CA VAL A 577 9.14 25.53 -3.76
C VAL A 577 9.19 24.03 -3.44
N ASP A 578 10.36 23.42 -3.40
CA ASP A 578 10.62 22.05 -2.98
C ASP A 578 10.42 21.80 -1.47
N HIS A 579 10.25 22.84 -0.65
CA HIS A 579 9.95 22.77 0.79
C HIS A 579 8.51 23.19 1.16
N LEU A 580 7.57 22.95 0.27
CA LEU A 580 6.14 23.19 0.50
C LEU A 580 5.55 22.42 1.69
N ASP A 581 6.12 21.29 2.02
CA ASP A 581 5.76 20.43 3.16
C ASP A 581 5.90 21.11 4.52
N ARG A 582 6.74 22.16 4.62
CA ARG A 582 6.96 22.96 5.85
C ARG A 582 5.93 24.06 6.06
N ILE A 583 5.06 24.28 5.09
CA ILE A 583 4.04 25.32 5.13
C ILE A 583 2.67 24.69 5.05
N GLN A 584 1.76 25.19 5.86
CA GLN A 584 0.36 24.83 5.81
C GLN A 584 -0.50 26.07 5.74
N LYS A 585 -1.62 26.00 5.03
CA LYS A 585 -2.60 27.09 5.04
C LYS A 585 -3.19 27.21 6.44
N TYR A 586 -3.19 28.44 7.01
CA TYR A 586 -3.80 28.67 8.32
C TYR A 586 -5.30 28.44 8.25
N ILE A 587 -5.78 27.60 9.13
CA ILE A 587 -7.21 27.31 9.31
C ILE A 587 -7.61 27.91 10.66
N GLY A 588 -8.14 29.11 10.65
CA GLY A 588 -8.60 29.81 11.87
C GLY A 588 -9.96 29.31 12.31
N GLY A 589 -10.18 29.24 13.60
CA GLY A 589 -11.50 28.98 14.20
C GLY A 589 -12.34 30.27 14.22
N GLY A 590 -13.29 30.39 13.29
CA GLY A 590 -14.32 31.41 13.29
C GLY A 590 -14.13 32.54 12.26
N GLU A 591 -15.22 32.88 11.57
CA GLU A 591 -15.28 33.99 10.64
C GLU A 591 -15.00 35.32 11.38
N GLY A 592 -13.91 35.98 11.03
CA GLY A 592 -13.74 37.43 11.31
C GLY A 592 -12.52 37.89 12.09
N THR A 593 -11.66 37.02 12.64
CA THR A 593 -10.47 37.47 13.38
C THR A 593 -9.18 37.05 12.64
N ALA A 594 -8.47 38.04 12.10
CA ALA A 594 -7.15 37.82 11.49
C ALA A 594 -6.16 37.28 12.54
N PRO A 595 -5.39 36.21 12.25
CA PRO A 595 -4.42 35.69 13.19
C PRO A 595 -3.28 36.71 13.42
N LYS A 596 -2.74 36.72 14.63
CA LYS A 596 -1.58 37.57 14.94
C LYS A 596 -0.34 36.95 14.25
N LEU A 597 0.32 37.78 13.42
CA LEU A 597 1.54 37.38 12.74
C LEU A 597 2.66 37.08 13.74
N SER A 598 3.43 36.03 13.48
CA SER A 598 4.63 35.71 14.24
C SER A 598 5.80 36.63 13.88
N ARG A 599 6.77 36.78 14.79
CA ARG A 599 8.01 37.52 14.54
C ARG A 599 9.10 36.54 14.16
N LEU A 600 9.82 36.80 13.07
CA LEU A 600 10.92 35.94 12.63
C LEU A 600 12.02 35.92 13.71
N GLY A 601 12.47 34.71 14.13
CA GLY A 601 13.48 34.57 15.19
C GLY A 601 12.96 34.82 16.62
N GLY A 602 11.66 35.08 16.82
CA GLY A 602 11.06 35.29 18.14
C GLY A 602 10.77 33.97 18.88
N LYS A 603 10.88 34.00 20.22
CA LYS A 603 10.56 32.83 21.09
C LYS A 603 9.05 32.65 21.35
N ASP A 604 8.20 33.52 20.80
CA ASP A 604 6.76 33.49 21.09
C ASP A 604 6.06 32.27 20.49
N TRP A 605 6.49 31.85 19.31
CA TRP A 605 5.96 30.63 18.65
C TRP A 605 6.30 29.37 19.46
N ASP A 606 7.52 29.26 19.96
CA ASP A 606 7.93 28.12 20.78
C ASP A 606 7.20 28.09 22.14
N LYS A 607 6.93 29.26 22.72
CA LYS A 607 6.08 29.36 23.94
C LYS A 607 4.64 28.91 23.67
N GLN A 608 4.06 29.30 22.52
CA GLN A 608 2.72 28.85 22.10
C GLN A 608 2.68 27.34 21.90
N LYS A 609 3.67 26.77 21.19
CA LYS A 609 3.78 25.31 21.01
C LYS A 609 3.92 24.58 22.37
N ALA A 610 4.73 25.10 23.27
CA ALA A 610 4.92 24.51 24.60
C ALA A 610 3.62 24.54 25.42
N LYS A 611 2.87 25.64 25.40
CA LYS A 611 1.59 25.77 26.10
C LYS A 611 0.53 24.80 25.55
N VAL A 612 0.46 24.65 24.22
CA VAL A 612 -0.45 23.68 23.58
C VAL A 612 -0.04 22.27 23.95
N ARG A 613 1.26 21.96 23.97
CA ARG A 613 1.77 20.63 24.34
C ARG A 613 1.45 20.28 25.81
N GLU A 614 1.50 21.25 26.70
CA GLU A 614 1.13 21.08 28.11
C GLU A 614 -0.37 20.81 28.27
N SER A 615 -1.22 21.62 27.59
CA SER A 615 -2.67 21.40 27.57
C SER A 615 -3.06 20.05 26.96
N LEU A 616 -2.33 19.57 25.91
CA LEU A 616 -2.54 18.25 25.33
C LEU A 616 -2.17 17.13 26.29
N LYS A 617 -1.14 17.31 27.14
CA LYS A 617 -0.77 16.34 28.17
C LYS A 617 -1.86 16.19 29.23
N GLU A 618 -2.42 17.32 29.69
CA GLU A 618 -3.54 17.29 30.64
C GLU A 618 -4.76 16.59 30.04
N LEU A 619 -5.12 16.94 28.80
CA LEU A 619 -6.22 16.28 28.08
C LEU A 619 -5.98 14.78 27.92
N ALA A 620 -4.75 14.38 27.56
CA ALA A 620 -4.39 12.97 27.42
C ALA A 620 -4.53 12.21 28.75
N PHE A 621 -4.13 12.84 29.87
CA PHE A 621 -4.26 12.24 31.20
C PHE A 621 -5.74 12.03 31.59
N ASP A 622 -6.59 13.02 31.33
CA ASP A 622 -8.04 12.92 31.59
C ASP A 622 -8.69 11.84 30.71
N LEU A 623 -8.26 11.72 29.45
CA LEU A 623 -8.74 10.67 28.53
C LEU A 623 -8.32 9.27 29.01
N VAL A 624 -7.07 9.09 29.46
CA VAL A 624 -6.59 7.81 30.00
C VAL A 624 -7.39 7.42 31.24
N LYS A 625 -7.67 8.37 32.14
CA LYS A 625 -8.50 8.15 33.30
C LYS A 625 -9.92 7.72 32.93
N LEU A 626 -10.55 8.43 31.99
CA LEU A 626 -11.88 8.11 31.48
C LEU A 626 -11.91 6.72 30.84
N TYR A 627 -10.87 6.38 30.08
CA TYR A 627 -10.72 5.07 29.43
C TYR A 627 -10.58 3.94 30.46
N ALA A 628 -9.78 4.15 31.49
CA ALA A 628 -9.64 3.18 32.62
C ALA A 628 -10.96 2.98 33.39
N GLU A 629 -11.73 4.05 33.62
CA GLU A 629 -13.05 3.97 34.23
C GLU A 629 -14.04 3.19 33.34
N ARG A 630 -14.03 3.40 32.03
CA ARG A 630 -14.86 2.63 31.09
C ARG A 630 -14.51 1.14 31.07
N GLN A 631 -13.22 0.79 31.09
CA GLN A 631 -12.80 -0.61 31.12
C GLN A 631 -13.22 -1.34 32.40
N LYS A 632 -13.36 -0.60 33.49
CA LYS A 632 -13.80 -1.15 34.80
C LYS A 632 -15.33 -1.38 34.86
N ASN A 633 -16.10 -0.67 34.06
CA ASN A 633 -17.55 -0.77 34.05
C ASN A 633 -18.01 -2.01 33.26
N LYS A 634 -19.00 -2.73 33.80
CA LYS A 634 -19.66 -3.79 33.07
C LYS A 634 -20.53 -3.17 31.96
N GLY A 635 -20.39 -3.68 30.77
CA GLY A 635 -21.24 -3.39 29.62
C GLY A 635 -22.37 -4.40 29.47
N TYR A 636 -23.14 -4.21 28.41
CA TYR A 636 -24.11 -5.19 27.95
C TYR A 636 -23.47 -6.07 26.87
N ALA A 637 -23.42 -7.37 27.08
CA ALA A 637 -22.98 -8.32 26.08
C ALA A 637 -24.16 -8.65 25.14
N PHE A 638 -24.02 -8.28 23.86
CA PHE A 638 -25.03 -8.57 22.84
C PHE A 638 -24.99 -10.06 22.48
N GLY A 639 -26.14 -10.60 22.09
CA GLY A 639 -26.26 -11.97 21.62
C GLY A 639 -25.54 -12.25 20.28
N PRO A 640 -25.40 -13.53 19.89
CA PRO A 640 -24.88 -13.88 18.56
C PRO A 640 -25.80 -13.37 17.46
N ASP A 641 -25.31 -13.33 16.22
CA ASP A 641 -26.06 -12.87 15.06
C ASP A 641 -27.35 -13.69 14.87
N THR A 642 -28.44 -12.97 14.65
CA THR A 642 -29.74 -13.57 14.33
C THR A 642 -29.85 -13.81 12.82
N PRO A 643 -30.78 -14.66 12.35
CA PRO A 643 -31.05 -14.81 10.92
C PRO A 643 -31.39 -13.48 10.22
N TRP A 644 -32.04 -12.55 10.91
CA TRP A 644 -32.33 -11.22 10.40
C TRP A 644 -31.07 -10.35 10.24
N GLN A 645 -30.06 -10.53 11.11
CA GLN A 645 -28.78 -9.88 10.95
C GLN A 645 -28.07 -10.34 9.66
N GLN A 646 -28.09 -11.63 9.40
CA GLN A 646 -27.53 -12.20 8.17
C GLN A 646 -28.27 -11.68 6.93
N GLU A 647 -29.60 -11.71 6.96
CA GLU A 647 -30.44 -11.18 5.88
C GLU A 647 -30.19 -9.67 5.65
N PHE A 648 -30.04 -8.89 6.72
CA PHE A 648 -29.72 -7.46 6.62
C PHE A 648 -28.36 -7.24 5.95
N GLU A 649 -27.35 -8.02 6.27
CA GLU A 649 -26.01 -7.92 5.68
C GLU A 649 -26.01 -8.40 4.23
N GLU A 650 -26.68 -9.50 3.93
CA GLU A 650 -26.82 -10.02 2.57
C GLU A 650 -27.61 -9.09 1.64
N ASN A 651 -28.55 -8.30 2.17
CA ASN A 651 -29.28 -7.27 1.45
C ASN A 651 -28.47 -6.00 1.16
N PHE A 652 -27.15 -6.00 1.46
CA PHE A 652 -26.29 -4.90 1.05
C PHE A 652 -26.06 -4.93 -0.47
N PRO A 653 -26.39 -3.84 -1.20
CA PRO A 653 -26.41 -3.87 -2.67
C PRO A 653 -25.03 -3.74 -3.32
N TYR A 654 -23.96 -3.75 -2.55
CA TYR A 654 -22.59 -3.60 -3.02
C TYR A 654 -21.71 -4.75 -2.52
N ASP A 655 -20.59 -5.00 -3.20
CA ASP A 655 -19.58 -5.93 -2.72
C ASP A 655 -18.81 -5.29 -1.56
N GLU A 656 -18.68 -6.01 -0.45
CA GLU A 656 -17.91 -5.57 0.69
C GLU A 656 -16.42 -5.69 0.40
N THR A 657 -15.66 -4.69 0.84
CA THR A 657 -14.20 -4.83 0.85
C THR A 657 -13.76 -5.75 1.99
N PRO A 658 -12.60 -6.42 1.88
CA PRO A 658 -12.05 -7.22 2.97
C PRO A 658 -11.96 -6.45 4.30
N ASP A 659 -11.60 -5.16 4.25
CA ASP A 659 -11.52 -4.29 5.42
C ASP A 659 -12.90 -4.01 6.05
N GLN A 660 -13.95 -3.89 5.24
CA GLN A 660 -15.33 -3.75 5.76
C GLN A 660 -15.80 -5.00 6.48
N LEU A 661 -15.52 -6.17 5.91
CA LEU A 661 -15.84 -7.46 6.53
C LEU A 661 -15.10 -7.63 7.85
N GLN A 662 -13.79 -7.39 7.83
CA GLN A 662 -12.96 -7.48 9.03
C GLN A 662 -13.44 -6.51 10.12
N ALA A 663 -13.68 -5.23 9.77
CA ALA A 663 -14.16 -4.23 10.70
C ALA A 663 -15.53 -4.59 11.29
N THR A 664 -16.43 -5.17 10.47
CA THR A 664 -17.75 -5.64 10.92
C THR A 664 -17.61 -6.77 11.93
N GLU A 665 -16.77 -7.77 11.64
CA GLU A 665 -16.53 -8.89 12.58
C GLU A 665 -15.90 -8.43 13.89
N GLU A 666 -14.93 -7.53 13.82
CA GLU A 666 -14.28 -6.99 15.02
C GLU A 666 -15.25 -6.19 15.89
N ILE A 667 -16.12 -5.38 15.27
CA ILE A 667 -17.16 -4.62 15.98
C ILE A 667 -18.15 -5.57 16.65
N LYS A 668 -18.65 -6.58 15.93
CA LYS A 668 -19.57 -7.59 16.49
C LYS A 668 -18.95 -8.31 17.67
N ARG A 669 -17.70 -8.73 17.57
CA ARG A 669 -16.95 -9.37 18.64
C ARG A 669 -16.80 -8.47 19.86
N ASP A 670 -16.50 -7.17 19.67
CA ASP A 670 -16.44 -6.22 20.75
C ASP A 670 -17.81 -5.98 21.42
N MET A 671 -18.90 -5.98 20.65
CA MET A 671 -20.27 -5.85 21.17
C MET A 671 -20.69 -7.06 22.02
N GLU A 672 -20.17 -8.25 21.73
CA GLU A 672 -20.47 -9.49 22.46
C GLU A 672 -19.70 -9.61 23.78
N LEU A 673 -18.77 -8.70 24.08
CA LEU A 673 -18.07 -8.65 25.36
C LEU A 673 -18.92 -7.98 26.45
N ASP A 674 -18.70 -8.35 27.72
CA ASP A 674 -19.38 -7.77 28.90
C ASP A 674 -18.83 -6.40 29.34
N ARG A 675 -18.26 -5.65 28.40
CA ARG A 675 -17.70 -4.31 28.61
C ARG A 675 -18.22 -3.32 27.58
N PRO A 676 -18.34 -2.02 27.91
CA PRO A 676 -18.71 -1.01 26.93
C PRO A 676 -17.72 -0.98 25.76
N MET A 677 -18.23 -1.10 24.53
CA MET A 677 -17.42 -0.95 23.34
C MET A 677 -17.04 0.53 23.14
N ASP A 678 -15.78 0.78 22.84
CA ASP A 678 -15.27 2.08 22.39
C ASP A 678 -14.32 1.82 21.21
N ARG A 679 -14.81 2.00 19.98
CA ARG A 679 -14.06 1.65 18.78
C ARG A 679 -14.05 2.80 17.78
N LEU A 680 -12.87 3.15 17.29
CA LEU A 680 -12.65 4.11 16.21
C LEU A 680 -12.61 3.37 14.87
N LEU A 681 -13.53 3.70 13.97
CA LEU A 681 -13.53 3.23 12.59
C LEU A 681 -12.98 4.33 11.68
N CYS A 682 -11.78 4.13 11.15
CA CYS A 682 -11.12 5.02 10.20
C CYS A 682 -11.25 4.52 8.78
N GLY A 683 -11.40 5.43 7.83
CA GLY A 683 -11.44 5.13 6.39
C GLY A 683 -11.70 6.39 5.58
N ASP A 684 -11.34 6.39 4.31
CA ASP A 684 -11.55 7.51 3.41
C ASP A 684 -13.03 7.78 3.10
N VAL A 685 -13.33 8.91 2.49
CA VAL A 685 -14.70 9.27 2.08
C VAL A 685 -15.16 8.34 0.96
N GLY A 686 -16.33 7.72 1.15
CA GLY A 686 -16.91 6.78 0.17
C GLY A 686 -16.60 5.30 0.42
N TYR A 687 -15.76 4.95 1.38
CA TYR A 687 -15.40 3.56 1.71
C TYR A 687 -16.40 2.81 2.60
N GLY A 688 -17.65 3.26 2.65
CA GLY A 688 -18.75 2.52 3.27
C GLY A 688 -18.74 2.45 4.78
N LYS A 689 -18.03 3.32 5.52
CA LYS A 689 -18.05 3.39 6.99
C LYS A 689 -19.45 3.40 7.59
N THR A 690 -20.39 4.07 6.92
CA THR A 690 -21.79 4.15 7.34
C THR A 690 -22.46 2.77 7.34
N GLU A 691 -22.17 1.92 6.37
CA GLU A 691 -22.73 0.56 6.31
C GLU A 691 -22.23 -0.28 7.49
N VAL A 692 -20.95 -0.24 7.82
CA VAL A 692 -20.40 -0.95 8.97
C VAL A 692 -21.07 -0.48 10.27
N ALA A 693 -21.28 0.84 10.42
CA ALA A 693 -22.00 1.39 11.57
C ALA A 693 -23.48 0.95 11.60
N LEU A 694 -24.15 0.82 10.44
CA LEU A 694 -25.55 0.36 10.37
C LEU A 694 -25.69 -1.12 10.74
N ARG A 695 -24.72 -1.97 10.43
CA ARG A 695 -24.70 -3.39 10.85
C ARG A 695 -24.60 -3.52 12.38
N ALA A 696 -23.76 -2.72 13.01
CA ALA A 696 -23.68 -2.64 14.47
C ALA A 696 -24.97 -2.12 15.09
N ALA A 697 -25.57 -1.08 14.49
CA ALA A 697 -26.84 -0.52 14.92
C ALA A 697 -27.98 -1.55 14.81
N PHE A 698 -28.05 -2.29 13.70
CA PHE A 698 -29.05 -3.33 13.50
C PHE A 698 -28.92 -4.44 14.55
N LYS A 699 -27.69 -4.93 14.82
CA LYS A 699 -27.42 -5.91 15.86
C LYS A 699 -27.94 -5.45 17.24
N ALA A 700 -27.67 -4.19 17.58
CA ALA A 700 -28.13 -3.62 18.86
C ALA A 700 -29.66 -3.52 18.94
N VAL A 701 -30.33 -3.13 17.86
CA VAL A 701 -31.80 -3.03 17.81
C VAL A 701 -32.46 -4.41 17.87
N MET A 702 -31.88 -5.41 17.18
CA MET A 702 -32.39 -6.80 17.23
C MET A 702 -32.30 -7.39 18.64
N ASP A 703 -31.36 -6.92 19.44
CA ASP A 703 -31.20 -7.31 20.86
C ASP A 703 -32.00 -6.39 21.82
N GLY A 704 -32.95 -5.62 21.28
CA GLY A 704 -33.88 -4.78 22.05
C GLY A 704 -33.28 -3.49 22.62
N LYS A 705 -32.15 -3.02 22.09
CA LYS A 705 -31.51 -1.78 22.51
C LYS A 705 -31.82 -0.62 21.56
N GLN A 706 -31.73 0.60 22.08
CA GLN A 706 -31.88 1.82 21.30
C GLN A 706 -30.50 2.29 20.81
N VAL A 707 -30.47 2.84 19.60
CA VAL A 707 -29.26 3.37 18.96
C VAL A 707 -29.44 4.84 18.61
N ALA A 708 -28.45 5.65 18.96
CA ALA A 708 -28.40 7.06 18.57
C ALA A 708 -27.19 7.29 17.65
N ILE A 709 -27.45 7.89 16.47
CA ILE A 709 -26.43 8.26 15.49
C ILE A 709 -26.27 9.78 15.50
N LEU A 710 -25.09 10.26 15.92
CA LEU A 710 -24.77 11.70 15.99
C LEU A 710 -23.97 12.11 14.77
N ALA A 711 -24.36 13.21 14.12
CA ALA A 711 -23.60 13.80 13.02
C ALA A 711 -23.46 15.33 13.19
N PRO A 712 -22.34 15.93 12.73
CA PRO A 712 -22.01 17.34 13.01
C PRO A 712 -22.87 18.34 12.25
N THR A 713 -23.53 17.96 11.15
CA THR A 713 -24.33 18.88 10.32
C THR A 713 -25.71 18.30 10.00
N THR A 714 -26.69 19.16 9.87
CA THR A 714 -28.07 18.75 9.51
C THR A 714 -28.16 18.04 8.17
N ILE A 715 -27.27 18.36 7.22
CA ILE A 715 -27.22 17.69 5.91
C ILE A 715 -26.75 16.24 6.08
N LEU A 716 -25.73 16.01 6.87
CA LEU A 716 -25.25 14.64 7.17
C LEU A 716 -26.28 13.84 7.95
N VAL A 717 -26.95 14.44 8.93
CA VAL A 717 -28.06 13.80 9.64
C VAL A 717 -29.13 13.33 8.66
N GLN A 718 -29.55 14.19 7.71
CA GLN A 718 -30.55 13.83 6.70
C GLN A 718 -30.05 12.72 5.75
N GLN A 719 -28.79 12.76 5.37
CA GLN A 719 -28.20 11.70 4.53
C GLN A 719 -28.16 10.35 5.27
N HIS A 720 -27.76 10.33 6.54
CA HIS A 720 -27.78 9.12 7.36
C HIS A 720 -29.19 8.60 7.56
N TYR A 721 -30.15 9.47 7.84
CA TYR A 721 -31.56 9.08 7.97
C TYR A 721 -32.09 8.43 6.70
N ASN A 722 -31.88 9.04 5.53
CA ASN A 722 -32.32 8.49 4.25
C ASN A 722 -31.64 7.14 3.91
N THR A 723 -30.39 6.98 4.29
CA THR A 723 -29.66 5.70 4.11
C THR A 723 -30.21 4.63 5.06
N LEU A 724 -30.44 5.00 6.31
CA LEU A 724 -31.00 4.13 7.32
C LEU A 724 -32.41 3.65 6.93
N MET A 725 -33.28 4.55 6.50
CA MET A 725 -34.63 4.19 6.07
C MET A 725 -34.61 3.17 4.92
N ARG A 726 -33.75 3.37 3.92
CA ARG A 726 -33.63 2.41 2.79
C ARG A 726 -33.05 1.06 3.21
N ARG A 727 -32.10 1.06 4.15
CA ARG A 727 -31.46 -0.18 4.61
C ARG A 727 -32.33 -0.98 5.57
N MET A 728 -33.19 -0.30 6.34
CA MET A 728 -34.10 -0.92 7.30
C MET A 728 -35.47 -1.27 6.68
N GLU A 729 -35.68 -0.99 5.40
CA GLU A 729 -36.92 -1.33 4.70
C GLU A 729 -37.12 -2.85 4.73
N GLY A 730 -38.31 -3.28 5.16
CA GLY A 730 -38.62 -4.71 5.33
C GLY A 730 -38.31 -5.29 6.71
N PHE A 731 -37.64 -4.58 7.58
CA PHE A 731 -37.34 -5.01 8.96
C PHE A 731 -38.20 -4.25 9.99
N PRO A 732 -38.54 -4.86 11.15
CA PRO A 732 -39.37 -4.24 12.18
C PRO A 732 -38.58 -3.22 13.01
N VAL A 733 -37.91 -2.26 12.35
CA VAL A 733 -37.09 -1.22 12.95
C VAL A 733 -37.73 0.12 12.75
N HIS A 734 -37.96 0.87 13.82
CA HIS A 734 -38.40 2.26 13.75
C HIS A 734 -37.23 3.21 13.88
N ALA A 735 -37.07 4.07 12.89
CA ALA A 735 -36.05 5.10 12.90
C ALA A 735 -36.69 6.49 12.75
N ASP A 736 -36.19 7.45 13.49
CA ASP A 736 -36.58 8.85 13.37
C ASP A 736 -35.37 9.78 13.42
N VAL A 737 -35.59 11.06 13.03
CA VAL A 737 -34.54 12.06 12.96
C VAL A 737 -34.84 13.24 13.87
N LEU A 738 -33.83 13.63 14.66
CA LEU A 738 -33.87 14.83 15.47
C LEU A 738 -32.93 15.89 14.90
N SER A 739 -33.48 16.92 14.26
CA SER A 739 -32.72 18.00 13.67
C SER A 739 -33.50 19.32 13.69
N ARG A 740 -32.80 20.43 13.43
CA ARG A 740 -33.47 21.76 13.34
C ARG A 740 -34.50 21.88 12.20
N PHE A 741 -34.59 20.91 11.30
CA PHE A 741 -35.60 20.87 10.24
C PHE A 741 -36.96 20.32 10.73
N ARG A 742 -37.01 19.75 11.93
CA ARG A 742 -38.23 19.32 12.60
C ARG A 742 -38.82 20.47 13.43
N SER A 743 -40.12 20.60 13.45
CA SER A 743 -40.80 21.55 14.30
C SER A 743 -40.63 21.20 15.78
N ALA A 744 -40.75 22.19 16.68
CA ALA A 744 -40.64 21.96 18.13
C ALA A 744 -41.66 20.94 18.67
N LYS A 745 -42.81 20.74 17.98
CA LYS A 745 -43.82 19.73 18.31
C LYS A 745 -43.38 18.32 17.90
N GLU A 746 -42.66 18.19 16.80
CA GLU A 746 -42.15 16.90 16.32
C GLU A 746 -40.87 16.49 17.06
N GLN A 747 -40.16 17.46 17.69
CA GLN A 747 -38.98 17.17 18.51
C GLN A 747 -39.33 16.71 19.94
N LYS A 748 -40.56 16.98 20.40
CA LYS A 748 -41.11 16.46 21.68
C LYS A 748 -41.75 15.08 21.48
#